data_a738fd37a37918a9441b95857173b440
#
_entry.id   a738fd37a37918a9441b95857173b440
#
_cell.length_a   1.000
_cell.length_b   1.000
_cell.length_c   1.000
_cell.angle_alpha   90.00
_cell.angle_beta   90.00
_cell.angle_gamma   90.00
#
_symmetry.space_group_name_H-M   'P 1'
#
loop_
_entity.id
_entity.type
_entity.pdbx_description
1 polymer ?
#
loop_
_entity_poly.entity_id
_entity_poly.type
_entity_poly.pdbx_seq_one_letter_code
_entity_poly.pdbx_strand_id
1 'polypeptide(L)'
;MRRVAVISLAGVAVLAALYPRVDESVRMSQPAWTRQQAIEAAKAFGAELGFDLSGWRFAVSAEREPSWQRLRQALPGSEVARIFEGPRYRVRAWSGSDRVTVEFMPDGRPLSWKSPASEVKVPAERVLGLFARRQAARFQSASGKEDKSEEDERSHKWEWKEKGGEELTATLAASWSEGRLREVTLDLKVPRGLRSRTEAPGRDLTQTLVGFGKFFQVCAMCVAVVFFLVQLTDRRDQWRAGLTVAAVVAAVYAVCLLLGAGTQEFRYEVLAERRSDRPARMGELLVEMFLNRSVMMAMPLAAGFMLLRGRQIQAWLAVLPLLMRRTWTPRLGREIEGGLLAAAGLVAIPYCVAAALPMLHAQVVWSEPRLLVEHLPALSYLFRFPKQMFAVFVLAATVVPWMLRPARPARWRYVLLALMALAMVSDSYQPLAGNGYLGAVVSAALVASLWLIYRRFGLVGCVSAAFGVGLLPQVVTLAWNASGRWPQLLQMAALFALPLAGAVLLSRREESELEEELAVEIARRNDPSEADRPRSERERLLTEFAVARQAQAGMLPAAPPEIDGFTLAAACIPAREVGGDLFDFLEFPEGRWGICVADVSGKGVPAALYMTLTKGMLAAEQGMASDSAALIRAVNQQLHQAGKRRTFVTMAWGLLDPATRSVDMFRAGHNPVLWWRASTQDSVYLQPKGLGLGLAGDRVFARALEAQRVELGEGDALVFYSDGLTEAMNPALELFGEDRLQEVVAVAAKESAAGLLQSILDEVERFKAGADPHDDLTLVVLRA
;
A
#
# COMPACT_ATOMS: atom_id res chain seq x y z
N MET A 1 -0.77 -17.42 -3.12
CA MET A 1 0.26 -17.00 -4.12
C MET A 1 0.30 -17.91 -5.35
N ARG A 2 0.49 -19.25 -5.27
CA ARG A 2 0.58 -20.14 -6.46
C ARG A 2 -0.57 -19.96 -7.49
N ARG A 3 -1.83 -19.91 -7.05
CA ARG A 3 -2.99 -19.68 -7.94
C ARG A 3 -2.95 -18.30 -8.62
N VAL A 4 -2.52 -17.26 -7.90
CA VAL A 4 -2.39 -15.90 -8.45
C VAL A 4 -1.27 -15.85 -9.48
N ALA A 5 -0.13 -16.51 -9.22
CA ALA A 5 0.97 -16.61 -10.17
C ALA A 5 0.57 -17.34 -11.48
N VAL A 6 -0.23 -18.41 -11.38
CA VAL A 6 -0.76 -19.13 -12.57
C VAL A 6 -1.68 -18.20 -13.39
N ILE A 7 -2.60 -17.49 -12.72
CA ILE A 7 -3.48 -16.51 -13.39
C ILE A 7 -2.67 -15.39 -14.03
N SER A 8 -1.61 -14.94 -13.36
CA SER A 8 -0.71 -13.90 -13.88
C SER A 8 0.01 -14.37 -15.14
N LEU A 9 0.60 -15.57 -15.13
CA LEU A 9 1.28 -16.15 -16.30
C LEU A 9 0.32 -16.37 -17.47
N ALA A 10 -0.89 -16.87 -17.20
CA ALA A 10 -1.93 -17.01 -18.20
C ALA A 10 -2.33 -15.63 -18.76
N GLY A 11 -2.48 -14.62 -17.92
CA GLY A 11 -2.78 -13.25 -18.32
C GLY A 11 -1.70 -12.64 -19.23
N VAL A 12 -0.43 -12.84 -18.91
CA VAL A 12 0.70 -12.38 -19.75
C VAL A 12 0.70 -13.12 -21.09
N ALA A 13 0.49 -14.43 -21.09
CA ALA A 13 0.41 -15.21 -22.35
C ALA A 13 -0.74 -14.77 -23.24
N VAL A 14 -1.93 -14.55 -22.66
CA VAL A 14 -3.09 -14.01 -23.35
C VAL A 14 -2.82 -12.62 -23.90
N LEU A 15 -2.22 -11.75 -23.11
CA LEU A 15 -1.85 -10.41 -23.53
C LEU A 15 -0.88 -10.45 -24.72
N ALA A 16 0.17 -11.25 -24.65
CA ALA A 16 1.15 -11.41 -25.72
C ALA A 16 0.51 -11.94 -27.03
N ALA A 17 -0.43 -12.88 -26.91
CA ALA A 17 -1.11 -13.48 -28.07
C ALA A 17 -2.16 -12.55 -28.70
N LEU A 18 -2.90 -11.80 -27.88
CA LEU A 18 -4.02 -10.98 -28.36
C LEU A 18 -3.63 -9.53 -28.67
N TYR A 19 -2.56 -9.02 -28.06
CA TYR A 19 -2.10 -7.64 -28.27
C TYR A 19 -2.00 -7.29 -29.77
N PRO A 20 -1.27 -8.05 -30.59
CA PRO A 20 -1.13 -7.71 -32.03
C PRO A 20 -2.44 -7.82 -32.82
N ARG A 21 -3.44 -8.53 -32.27
CA ARG A 21 -4.73 -8.75 -32.96
C ARG A 21 -5.77 -7.69 -32.62
N VAL A 22 -5.70 -7.13 -31.44
CA VAL A 22 -6.79 -6.33 -30.85
C VAL A 22 -6.34 -4.91 -30.51
N ASP A 23 -5.06 -4.69 -30.20
CA ASP A 23 -4.55 -3.36 -29.91
C ASP A 23 -4.26 -2.62 -31.21
N GLU A 24 -4.81 -1.44 -31.28
CA GLU A 24 -4.76 -0.57 -32.42
C GLU A 24 -3.36 -0.03 -32.70
N SER A 25 -2.52 0.14 -31.67
CA SER A 25 -1.15 0.64 -31.83
C SER A 25 -0.28 -0.26 -32.72
N VAL A 26 -0.64 -1.56 -32.82
CA VAL A 26 0.07 -2.55 -33.63
C VAL A 26 -0.48 -2.64 -35.07
N ARG A 27 -1.76 -2.27 -35.26
CA ARG A 27 -2.39 -2.28 -36.58
C ARG A 27 -1.96 -1.11 -37.46
N MET A 28 -1.12 -0.21 -36.94
CA MET A 28 -0.58 0.87 -37.75
C MET A 28 0.32 0.32 -38.84
N SER A 29 0.04 0.72 -40.06
CA SER A 29 0.79 0.34 -41.29
C SER A 29 2.26 0.80 -41.26
N GLN A 30 2.62 1.67 -40.31
CA GLN A 30 3.95 2.24 -40.16
C GLN A 30 4.42 2.27 -38.72
N PRO A 31 5.73 2.03 -38.43
CA PRO A 31 6.26 2.12 -37.10
C PRO A 31 6.10 3.53 -36.53
N ALA A 32 5.70 3.61 -35.25
CA ALA A 32 5.61 4.88 -34.56
C ALA A 32 6.94 5.64 -34.59
N TRP A 33 6.90 6.93 -34.86
CA TRP A 33 8.11 7.76 -34.88
C TRP A 33 8.76 7.85 -33.51
N THR A 34 10.08 7.90 -33.55
CA THR A 34 10.86 8.35 -32.38
C THR A 34 10.78 9.87 -32.28
N ARG A 35 11.09 10.41 -31.09
CA ARG A 35 11.19 11.86 -30.89
C ARG A 35 12.13 12.51 -31.91
N GLN A 36 13.27 11.88 -32.20
CA GLN A 36 14.26 12.40 -33.11
C GLN A 36 13.71 12.50 -34.54
N GLN A 37 13.03 11.46 -35.03
CA GLN A 37 12.38 11.46 -36.33
C GLN A 37 11.33 12.57 -36.48
N ALA A 38 10.52 12.79 -35.43
CA ALA A 38 9.55 13.88 -35.42
C ALA A 38 10.21 15.26 -35.50
N ILE A 39 11.34 15.45 -34.80
CA ILE A 39 12.10 16.71 -34.85
C ILE A 39 12.72 16.92 -36.24
N GLU A 40 13.31 15.89 -36.81
CA GLU A 40 13.91 15.95 -38.14
C GLU A 40 12.86 16.25 -39.22
N ALA A 41 11.69 15.64 -39.13
CA ALA A 41 10.57 15.95 -40.01
C ALA A 41 10.12 17.40 -39.86
N ALA A 42 10.06 17.93 -38.64
CA ALA A 42 9.69 19.32 -38.41
C ALA A 42 10.72 20.32 -38.98
N LYS A 43 12.02 20.00 -38.81
CA LYS A 43 13.10 20.80 -39.44
C LYS A 43 13.04 20.78 -40.96
N ALA A 44 12.89 19.59 -41.53
CA ALA A 44 12.79 19.44 -43.00
C ALA A 44 11.58 20.21 -43.56
N PHE A 45 10.42 20.06 -42.89
CA PHE A 45 9.21 20.76 -43.33
C PHE A 45 9.31 22.29 -43.14
N GLY A 46 9.92 22.74 -42.02
CA GLY A 46 10.23 24.16 -41.81
C GLY A 46 11.11 24.72 -42.93
N ALA A 47 12.19 24.02 -43.30
CA ALA A 47 13.09 24.42 -44.39
C ALA A 47 12.38 24.52 -45.75
N GLU A 48 11.45 23.60 -46.03
CA GLU A 48 10.62 23.70 -47.25
C GLU A 48 9.71 24.94 -47.29
N LEU A 49 9.23 25.38 -46.11
CA LEU A 49 8.47 26.61 -45.97
C LEU A 49 9.37 27.87 -45.89
N GLY A 50 10.70 27.69 -45.82
CA GLY A 50 11.66 28.78 -45.73
C GLY A 50 12.04 29.16 -44.29
N PHE A 51 11.72 28.31 -43.31
CA PHE A 51 12.07 28.54 -41.91
C PHE A 51 13.28 27.66 -41.50
N ASP A 52 14.33 28.26 -40.99
CA ASP A 52 15.43 27.52 -40.38
C ASP A 52 15.16 27.26 -38.90
N LEU A 53 14.92 26.00 -38.60
CA LEU A 53 14.75 25.52 -37.23
C LEU A 53 16.03 24.94 -36.62
N SER A 54 17.20 25.15 -37.25
CA SER A 54 18.50 24.75 -36.67
C SER A 54 18.76 25.54 -35.41
N GLY A 55 19.28 24.85 -34.38
CA GLY A 55 19.53 25.50 -33.07
C GLY A 55 18.29 25.76 -32.17
N TRP A 56 17.09 25.50 -32.69
CA TRP A 56 15.87 25.63 -31.89
C TRP A 56 15.74 24.49 -30.90
N ARG A 57 15.03 24.75 -29.78
CA ARG A 57 14.66 23.73 -28.81
C ARG A 57 13.33 23.09 -29.20
N PHE A 58 13.18 21.80 -28.90
CA PHE A 58 12.02 21.03 -29.31
C PHE A 58 11.37 20.27 -28.16
N ALA A 59 10.03 20.24 -28.15
CA ALA A 59 9.22 19.31 -27.41
C ALA A 59 8.27 18.57 -28.35
N VAL A 60 8.11 17.28 -28.13
CA VAL A 60 7.28 16.42 -29.00
C VAL A 60 6.20 15.75 -28.14
N SER A 61 4.98 15.75 -28.65
CA SER A 61 3.85 14.99 -28.08
C SER A 61 3.25 14.11 -29.18
N ALA A 62 2.76 12.94 -28.83
CA ALA A 62 1.99 12.09 -29.71
C ALA A 62 0.59 11.88 -29.13
N GLU A 63 -0.44 12.12 -29.94
CA GLU A 63 -1.84 12.03 -29.54
C GLU A 63 -2.62 11.11 -30.49
N ARG A 64 -3.62 10.41 -29.95
CA ARG A 64 -4.59 9.66 -30.77
C ARG A 64 -5.85 10.48 -30.99
N GLU A 65 -6.40 10.34 -32.20
CA GLU A 65 -7.71 10.88 -32.55
C GLU A 65 -8.65 9.71 -32.88
N PRO A 66 -9.35 9.16 -31.89
CA PRO A 66 -10.18 7.96 -32.09
C PRO A 66 -11.28 8.11 -33.16
N SER A 67 -11.72 9.35 -33.43
CA SER A 67 -12.72 9.64 -34.44
C SER A 67 -12.23 9.32 -35.85
N TRP A 68 -10.98 9.62 -36.16
CA TRP A 68 -10.41 9.39 -37.50
C TRP A 68 -10.28 7.91 -37.86
N GLN A 69 -9.96 7.13 -36.88
CA GLN A 69 -9.79 5.70 -37.01
C GLN A 69 -11.12 4.98 -37.27
N ARG A 70 -12.18 5.36 -36.56
CA ARG A 70 -13.53 4.84 -36.82
C ARG A 70 -14.01 5.25 -38.21
N LEU A 71 -13.67 6.45 -38.63
CA LEU A 71 -13.97 6.92 -39.97
C LEU A 71 -13.34 6.03 -41.06
N ARG A 72 -12.08 5.65 -40.90
CA ARG A 72 -11.41 4.75 -41.81
C ARG A 72 -12.02 3.34 -41.83
N GLN A 73 -12.40 2.82 -40.66
CA GLN A 73 -13.10 1.52 -40.60
C GLN A 73 -14.44 1.54 -41.31
N ALA A 74 -15.14 2.67 -41.26
CA ALA A 74 -16.41 2.86 -41.96
C ALA A 74 -16.21 3.03 -43.47
N LEU A 75 -15.06 3.56 -43.89
CA LEU A 75 -14.74 3.87 -45.29
C LEU A 75 -13.34 3.34 -45.67
N PRO A 76 -13.14 2.01 -45.75
CA PRO A 76 -11.82 1.42 -46.00
C PRO A 76 -11.21 1.76 -47.35
N GLY A 77 -12.05 2.14 -48.35
CA GLY A 77 -11.63 2.56 -49.68
C GLY A 77 -11.32 4.05 -49.83
N SER A 78 -11.63 4.89 -48.83
CA SER A 78 -11.47 6.34 -48.92
C SER A 78 -10.01 6.76 -48.91
N GLU A 79 -9.60 7.53 -49.93
CA GLU A 79 -8.27 8.15 -50.00
C GLU A 79 -8.14 9.29 -49.00
N VAL A 80 -9.23 10.05 -48.77
CA VAL A 80 -9.26 11.14 -47.79
C VAL A 80 -9.13 10.59 -46.36
N ALA A 81 -9.83 9.51 -46.05
CA ALA A 81 -9.72 8.88 -44.72
C ALA A 81 -8.33 8.33 -44.43
N ARG A 82 -7.58 7.88 -45.47
CA ARG A 82 -6.18 7.41 -45.33
C ARG A 82 -5.21 8.52 -44.93
N ILE A 83 -5.50 9.79 -45.20
CA ILE A 83 -4.66 10.90 -44.75
C ILE A 83 -4.57 10.99 -43.22
N PHE A 84 -5.64 10.61 -42.54
CA PHE A 84 -5.77 10.79 -41.11
C PHE A 84 -5.55 9.47 -40.30
N GLU A 85 -4.72 8.56 -40.84
CA GLU A 85 -4.44 7.28 -40.20
C GLU A 85 -3.29 7.39 -39.22
N GLY A 86 -3.50 6.92 -37.98
CA GLY A 86 -2.47 6.77 -36.96
C GLY A 86 -2.43 7.90 -35.92
N PRO A 87 -1.44 7.89 -35.01
CA PRO A 87 -1.27 8.95 -34.02
C PRO A 87 -0.79 10.23 -34.69
N ARG A 88 -1.27 11.34 -34.18
CA ARG A 88 -0.81 12.68 -34.56
C ARG A 88 0.42 13.05 -33.74
N TYR A 89 1.53 13.40 -34.38
CA TYR A 89 2.73 13.93 -33.75
C TYR A 89 2.70 15.44 -33.79
N ARG A 90 2.76 16.06 -32.63
CA ARG A 90 2.81 17.50 -32.45
C ARG A 90 4.18 17.90 -31.96
N VAL A 91 4.91 18.66 -32.79
CA VAL A 91 6.24 19.18 -32.50
C VAL A 91 6.13 20.67 -32.21
N ARG A 92 6.54 21.10 -31.04
CA ARG A 92 6.70 22.51 -30.69
C ARG A 92 8.18 22.85 -30.70
N ALA A 93 8.54 23.90 -31.42
CA ALA A 93 9.88 24.44 -31.47
C ALA A 93 9.86 25.89 -30.98
N TRP A 94 10.94 26.31 -30.33
CA TRP A 94 11.08 27.69 -29.86
C TRP A 94 12.54 28.14 -29.84
N SER A 95 12.74 29.43 -30.18
CA SER A 95 14.00 30.15 -30.08
C SER A 95 13.71 31.56 -29.56
N GLY A 96 14.26 31.92 -28.39
CA GLY A 96 13.89 33.20 -27.77
C GLY A 96 12.38 33.32 -27.47
N SER A 97 11.72 34.31 -28.07
CA SER A 97 10.27 34.53 -28.01
C SER A 97 9.50 33.76 -29.08
N ASP A 98 10.20 33.31 -30.12
CA ASP A 98 9.57 32.74 -31.29
C ASP A 98 9.16 31.29 -31.10
N ARG A 99 8.02 30.94 -31.66
CA ARG A 99 7.43 29.61 -31.52
C ARG A 99 6.93 29.11 -32.85
N VAL A 100 7.09 27.80 -33.06
CA VAL A 100 6.50 27.09 -34.16
C VAL A 100 5.87 25.81 -33.64
N THR A 101 4.66 25.52 -34.06
CA THR A 101 4.01 24.24 -33.79
C THR A 101 3.72 23.58 -35.13
N VAL A 102 4.14 22.31 -35.24
CA VAL A 102 3.89 21.50 -36.45
C VAL A 102 3.24 20.20 -36.06
N GLU A 103 2.24 19.79 -36.80
CA GLU A 103 1.60 18.48 -36.56
C GLU A 103 1.80 17.59 -37.81
N PHE A 104 2.10 16.32 -37.52
CA PHE A 104 2.34 15.31 -38.53
C PHE A 104 1.58 14.03 -38.27
N MET A 105 1.30 13.31 -39.34
CA MET A 105 0.99 11.89 -39.31
C MET A 105 2.27 11.05 -39.24
N PRO A 106 2.20 9.75 -38.82
CA PRO A 106 3.37 8.89 -38.72
C PRO A 106 4.17 8.70 -40.01
N ASP A 107 3.54 8.89 -41.13
CA ASP A 107 4.16 8.77 -42.47
C ASP A 107 4.86 10.05 -42.97
N GLY A 108 4.93 11.07 -42.13
CA GLY A 108 5.59 12.33 -42.44
C GLY A 108 4.71 13.37 -43.11
N ARG A 109 3.43 13.07 -43.34
CA ARG A 109 2.49 14.04 -43.88
C ARG A 109 2.15 15.13 -42.88
N PRO A 110 2.33 16.42 -43.21
CA PRO A 110 2.00 17.52 -42.33
C PRO A 110 0.48 17.70 -42.22
N LEU A 111 -0.01 17.98 -41.01
CA LEU A 111 -1.41 18.32 -40.73
C LEU A 111 -1.58 19.80 -40.43
N SER A 112 -0.65 20.40 -39.71
CA SER A 112 -0.71 21.81 -39.38
C SER A 112 0.67 22.44 -39.24
N TRP A 113 0.71 23.74 -39.46
CA TRP A 113 1.83 24.64 -39.17
C TRP A 113 1.28 25.88 -38.50
N LYS A 114 1.86 26.29 -37.38
CA LYS A 114 1.48 27.50 -36.67
C LYS A 114 2.71 28.26 -36.20
N SER A 115 2.84 29.51 -36.60
CA SER A 115 3.96 30.38 -36.30
C SER A 115 3.48 31.82 -36.06
N PRO A 116 3.09 32.20 -34.84
CA PRO A 116 2.50 33.52 -34.57
C PRO A 116 3.46 34.69 -34.76
N ALA A 117 4.77 34.46 -34.80
CA ALA A 117 5.81 35.48 -34.91
C ALA A 117 6.71 35.29 -36.16
N SER A 118 6.18 34.75 -37.21
CA SER A 118 6.95 34.48 -38.44
C SER A 118 7.36 35.77 -39.15
N GLU A 119 8.62 35.85 -39.57
CA GLU A 119 9.13 36.93 -40.47
C GLU A 119 9.16 36.50 -41.93
N VAL A 120 8.91 35.21 -42.22
CA VAL A 120 9.04 34.67 -43.58
C VAL A 120 7.77 34.89 -44.40
N LYS A 121 7.91 35.50 -45.56
CA LYS A 121 6.83 35.63 -46.53
C LYS A 121 6.73 34.38 -47.36
N VAL A 122 5.65 33.64 -47.24
CA VAL A 122 5.38 32.39 -47.97
C VAL A 122 4.15 32.59 -48.86
N PRO A 123 4.27 32.49 -50.21
CA PRO A 123 3.12 32.63 -51.08
C PRO A 123 2.15 31.46 -50.96
N ALA A 124 0.85 31.72 -51.12
CA ALA A 124 -0.22 30.73 -50.95
C ALA A 124 -0.05 29.51 -51.87
N GLU A 125 0.40 29.72 -53.07
CA GLU A 125 0.67 28.65 -54.04
C GLU A 125 1.76 27.67 -53.61
N ARG A 126 2.79 28.19 -52.88
CA ARG A 126 3.84 27.36 -52.32
C ARG A 126 3.32 26.49 -51.17
N VAL A 127 2.47 27.03 -50.30
CA VAL A 127 1.81 26.27 -49.22
C VAL A 127 0.94 25.18 -49.82
N LEU A 128 0.08 25.53 -50.75
CA LEU A 128 -0.78 24.56 -51.42
C LEU A 128 0.04 23.46 -52.12
N GLY A 129 1.09 23.85 -52.87
CA GLY A 129 1.94 22.91 -53.58
C GLY A 129 2.69 21.94 -52.67
N LEU A 130 3.11 22.39 -51.49
CA LEU A 130 3.77 21.53 -50.49
C LEU A 130 2.80 20.53 -49.88
N PHE A 131 1.64 20.99 -49.43
CA PHE A 131 0.64 20.10 -48.82
C PHE A 131 0.06 19.13 -49.87
N ALA A 132 -0.26 19.59 -51.08
CA ALA A 132 -0.77 18.76 -52.17
C ALA A 132 0.22 17.64 -52.53
N ARG A 133 1.52 17.96 -52.69
CA ARG A 133 2.56 16.95 -53.00
C ARG A 133 2.72 15.93 -51.87
N ARG A 134 2.82 16.37 -50.63
CA ARG A 134 3.03 15.49 -49.48
C ARG A 134 1.81 14.64 -49.14
N GLN A 135 0.59 15.13 -49.41
CA GLN A 135 -0.65 14.38 -49.17
C GLN A 135 -1.03 13.49 -50.38
N ALA A 136 -0.34 13.60 -51.50
CA ALA A 136 -0.76 13.04 -52.78
C ALA A 136 -2.21 13.45 -53.15
N ALA A 137 -2.62 14.64 -52.75
CA ALA A 137 -4.00 15.11 -52.77
C ALA A 137 -4.23 16.13 -53.91
N ARG A 138 -5.43 16.09 -54.49
CA ARG A 138 -5.86 17.02 -55.52
C ARG A 138 -6.76 18.10 -54.92
N PHE A 139 -6.17 19.06 -54.22
CA PHE A 139 -6.90 20.20 -53.65
C PHE A 139 -7.39 21.11 -54.78
N GLN A 140 -8.68 21.46 -54.76
CA GLN A 140 -9.29 22.47 -55.64
C GLN A 140 -9.56 23.72 -54.81
N SER A 141 -9.43 24.90 -55.41
CA SER A 141 -9.80 26.15 -54.72
C SER A 141 -11.28 26.07 -54.37
N ALA A 142 -11.59 26.22 -53.09
CA ALA A 142 -12.97 26.42 -52.64
C ALA A 142 -13.43 27.77 -53.23
N SER A 143 -14.43 27.76 -54.08
CA SER A 143 -14.93 28.91 -54.82
C SER A 143 -15.02 30.19 -53.96
N GLY A 144 -14.08 31.08 -54.19
CA GLY A 144 -14.12 32.50 -54.04
C GLY A 144 -14.83 33.12 -52.82
N LYS A 145 -14.27 33.03 -51.64
CA LYS A 145 -14.33 34.12 -50.66
C LYS A 145 -12.95 34.27 -50.04
N GLU A 146 -12.19 35.26 -50.49
CA GLU A 146 -11.26 35.94 -49.62
C GLU A 146 -12.12 36.55 -48.51
N ASP A 147 -12.14 35.94 -47.33
CA ASP A 147 -12.72 36.57 -46.15
C ASP A 147 -11.74 37.67 -45.71
N LYS A 148 -12.00 38.88 -46.21
CA LYS A 148 -11.35 40.10 -45.74
C LYS A 148 -11.99 40.46 -44.41
N SER A 149 -11.40 40.04 -43.30
CA SER A 149 -11.65 40.63 -41.99
C SER A 149 -10.39 41.38 -41.58
N GLU A 150 -10.51 42.70 -41.41
CA GLU A 150 -9.49 43.66 -40.96
C GLU A 150 -8.25 43.84 -41.89
N GLU A 151 -7.78 45.08 -42.03
CA GLU A 151 -6.92 45.58 -43.09
C GLU A 151 -5.61 44.87 -43.43
N ASP A 152 -5.23 43.80 -42.69
CA ASP A 152 -3.96 43.07 -42.86
C ASP A 152 -4.02 41.54 -42.83
N GLU A 153 -5.16 40.87 -42.58
CA GLU A 153 -5.27 39.44 -42.53
C GLU A 153 -5.88 38.83 -43.81
N ARG A 154 -5.13 37.95 -44.47
CA ARG A 154 -5.60 37.19 -45.62
C ARG A 154 -5.74 35.72 -45.25
N SER A 155 -6.86 35.08 -45.60
CA SER A 155 -7.07 33.66 -45.45
C SER A 155 -7.44 32.99 -46.79
N HIS A 156 -6.84 31.84 -47.03
CA HIS A 156 -7.18 31.02 -48.20
C HIS A 156 -7.65 29.66 -47.76
N LYS A 157 -8.70 29.13 -48.39
CA LYS A 157 -9.23 27.79 -48.16
C LYS A 157 -9.25 26.99 -49.45
N TRP A 158 -8.75 25.76 -49.38
CA TRP A 158 -8.78 24.81 -50.47
C TRP A 158 -9.50 23.56 -49.99
N GLU A 159 -10.33 22.96 -50.81
CA GLU A 159 -11.07 21.75 -50.48
C GLU A 159 -10.67 20.62 -51.44
N TRP A 160 -10.55 19.42 -50.89
CA TRP A 160 -10.44 18.19 -51.64
C TRP A 160 -11.66 17.33 -51.33
N LYS A 161 -12.50 17.12 -52.34
CA LYS A 161 -13.69 16.28 -52.28
C LYS A 161 -13.43 14.96 -52.97
N GLU A 162 -13.73 13.87 -52.34
CA GLU A 162 -13.60 12.52 -52.90
C GLU A 162 -14.74 12.27 -53.89
N LYS A 163 -14.41 11.84 -55.11
CA LYS A 163 -15.41 11.54 -56.13
C LYS A 163 -15.93 10.11 -55.95
N GLY A 164 -17.23 9.95 -55.72
CA GLY A 164 -17.90 8.64 -55.89
C GLY A 164 -18.37 7.94 -54.63
N GLY A 165 -18.63 8.63 -53.53
CA GLY A 165 -19.18 8.06 -52.30
C GLY A 165 -19.74 9.10 -51.35
N GLU A 166 -19.96 8.73 -50.08
CA GLU A 166 -20.29 9.68 -49.03
C GLU A 166 -19.17 10.74 -48.96
N GLU A 167 -19.49 11.99 -49.32
CA GLU A 167 -18.52 13.06 -49.63
C GLU A 167 -17.70 13.48 -48.42
N LEU A 168 -16.56 12.80 -48.16
CA LEU A 168 -15.54 13.34 -47.28
C LEU A 168 -14.86 14.54 -47.95
N THR A 169 -14.70 15.60 -47.17
CA THR A 169 -14.02 16.81 -47.62
C THR A 169 -12.85 17.13 -46.71
N ALA A 170 -11.62 17.07 -47.19
CA ALA A 170 -10.47 17.63 -46.54
C ALA A 170 -10.37 19.11 -46.84
N THR A 171 -10.25 19.95 -45.83
CA THR A 171 -10.13 21.41 -45.98
C THR A 171 -8.74 21.84 -45.55
N LEU A 172 -7.95 22.37 -46.44
CA LEU A 172 -6.69 23.05 -46.13
C LEU A 172 -7.00 24.55 -45.99
N ALA A 173 -6.81 25.07 -44.78
CA ALA A 173 -6.95 26.50 -44.50
C ALA A 173 -5.58 27.08 -44.14
N ALA A 174 -5.26 28.24 -44.72
CA ALA A 174 -4.05 28.96 -44.40
C ALA A 174 -4.36 30.44 -44.19
N SER A 175 -3.70 31.05 -43.20
CA SER A 175 -3.85 32.44 -42.83
C SER A 175 -2.51 33.18 -42.82
N TRP A 176 -2.53 34.42 -43.27
CA TRP A 176 -1.40 35.33 -43.33
C TRP A 176 -1.75 36.63 -42.61
N SER A 177 -0.76 37.23 -41.96
CA SER A 177 -0.81 38.56 -41.41
C SER A 177 0.39 39.35 -41.96
N GLU A 178 0.18 40.53 -42.53
CA GLU A 178 1.22 41.33 -43.19
C GLU A 178 2.00 40.57 -44.27
N GLY A 179 1.36 39.64 -44.97
CA GLY A 179 2.00 38.76 -45.97
C GLY A 179 2.88 37.64 -45.40
N ARG A 180 2.92 37.46 -44.09
CA ARG A 180 3.66 36.43 -43.39
C ARG A 180 2.74 35.30 -42.98
N LEU A 181 3.14 34.05 -43.22
CA LEU A 181 2.36 32.86 -42.92
C LEU A 181 2.20 32.69 -41.38
N ARG A 182 0.97 32.68 -40.91
CA ARG A 182 0.62 32.50 -39.48
C ARG A 182 0.25 31.07 -39.16
N GLU A 183 -0.65 30.52 -39.93
CA GLU A 183 -1.20 29.19 -39.60
C GLU A 183 -1.60 28.48 -40.91
N VAL A 184 -1.36 27.18 -40.93
CA VAL A 184 -1.91 26.26 -41.94
C VAL A 184 -2.50 25.09 -41.21
N THR A 185 -3.74 24.73 -41.52
CA THR A 185 -4.41 23.57 -40.94
C THR A 185 -5.09 22.73 -42.02
N LEU A 186 -4.94 21.42 -41.91
CA LEU A 186 -5.65 20.45 -42.69
C LEU A 186 -6.71 19.77 -41.82
N ASP A 187 -7.96 20.13 -42.06
CA ASP A 187 -9.10 19.61 -41.32
C ASP A 187 -9.97 18.70 -42.14
N LEU A 188 -10.60 17.72 -41.51
CA LEU A 188 -11.51 16.78 -42.14
C LEU A 188 -12.96 17.13 -41.79
N LYS A 189 -13.74 17.51 -42.82
CA LYS A 189 -15.18 17.70 -42.68
C LYS A 189 -15.90 16.38 -42.95
N VAL A 190 -16.49 15.82 -41.90
CA VAL A 190 -17.29 14.59 -41.99
C VAL A 190 -18.76 14.98 -42.11
N PRO A 191 -19.50 14.53 -43.13
CA PRO A 191 -20.92 14.77 -43.27
C PRO A 191 -21.72 14.27 -42.05
N ARG A 192 -22.83 14.96 -41.74
CA ARG A 192 -23.65 14.60 -40.55
C ARG A 192 -24.14 13.16 -40.61
N GLY A 193 -24.56 12.64 -41.75
CA GLY A 193 -25.02 11.26 -41.92
C GLY A 193 -23.92 10.21 -41.65
N LEU A 194 -22.67 10.51 -42.01
CA LEU A 194 -21.53 9.65 -41.79
C LEU A 194 -21.02 9.79 -40.35
N ARG A 195 -21.12 10.98 -39.75
CA ARG A 195 -20.73 11.25 -38.39
C ARG A 195 -21.51 10.39 -37.38
N SER A 196 -22.83 10.23 -37.61
CA SER A 196 -23.66 9.35 -36.76
C SER A 196 -23.28 7.86 -36.88
N ARG A 197 -22.78 7.41 -38.03
CA ARG A 197 -22.30 6.03 -38.23
C ARG A 197 -20.89 5.80 -37.67
N THR A 198 -20.08 6.84 -37.61
CA THR A 198 -18.71 6.78 -37.10
C THR A 198 -18.64 7.08 -35.60
N GLU A 199 -19.72 7.57 -35.00
CA GLU A 199 -19.81 7.71 -33.56
C GLU A 199 -19.94 6.35 -32.88
N ALA A 200 -19.18 6.14 -31.81
CA ALA A 200 -19.22 4.88 -31.10
C ALA A 200 -20.61 4.65 -30.48
N PRO A 201 -21.23 3.47 -30.64
CA PRO A 201 -22.47 3.15 -29.96
C PRO A 201 -22.32 3.40 -28.45
N GLY A 202 -23.30 4.10 -27.88
CA GLY A 202 -23.24 4.45 -26.45
C GLY A 202 -22.26 5.57 -26.08
N ARG A 203 -21.75 6.37 -27.03
CA ARG A 203 -20.87 7.52 -26.76
C ARG A 203 -21.51 8.50 -25.77
N ASP A 204 -22.77 8.87 -26.02
CA ASP A 204 -23.50 9.79 -25.15
C ASP A 204 -23.67 9.20 -23.75
N LEU A 205 -24.00 7.91 -23.66
CA LEU A 205 -24.03 7.21 -22.39
C LEU A 205 -22.67 7.24 -21.71
N THR A 206 -21.58 6.95 -22.45
CA THR A 206 -20.23 6.97 -21.90
C THR A 206 -19.84 8.35 -21.39
N GLN A 207 -20.11 9.41 -22.15
CA GLN A 207 -19.87 10.80 -21.72
C GLN A 207 -20.71 11.16 -20.49
N THR A 208 -21.97 10.75 -20.46
CA THR A 208 -22.85 10.94 -19.32
C THR A 208 -22.33 10.19 -18.09
N LEU A 209 -21.93 8.92 -18.24
CA LEU A 209 -21.35 8.11 -17.15
C LEU A 209 -20.04 8.70 -16.64
N VAL A 210 -19.16 9.20 -17.52
CA VAL A 210 -17.93 9.93 -17.15
C VAL A 210 -18.27 11.20 -16.37
N GLY A 211 -19.29 11.96 -16.81
CA GLY A 211 -19.79 13.14 -16.11
C GLY A 211 -20.29 12.81 -14.69
N PHE A 212 -21.13 11.79 -14.57
CA PHE A 212 -21.59 11.28 -13.29
C PHE A 212 -20.43 10.75 -12.42
N GLY A 213 -19.48 10.04 -13.02
CA GLY A 213 -18.28 9.57 -12.33
C GLY A 213 -17.47 10.72 -11.74
N LYS A 214 -17.20 11.77 -12.49
CA LYS A 214 -16.52 12.98 -12.02
C LYS A 214 -17.31 13.69 -10.91
N PHE A 215 -18.61 13.85 -11.08
CA PHE A 215 -19.47 14.43 -10.06
C PHE A 215 -19.44 13.60 -8.78
N PHE A 216 -19.57 12.28 -8.88
CA PHE A 216 -19.51 11.38 -7.71
C PHE A 216 -18.15 11.43 -7.01
N GLN A 217 -17.04 11.52 -7.74
CA GLN A 217 -15.70 11.69 -7.17
C GLN A 217 -15.61 12.99 -6.37
N VAL A 218 -16.15 14.10 -6.88
CA VAL A 218 -16.20 15.39 -6.15
C VAL A 218 -17.05 15.25 -4.89
N CYS A 219 -18.24 14.68 -4.98
CA CYS A 219 -19.11 14.44 -3.83
C CYS A 219 -18.43 13.54 -2.77
N ALA A 220 -17.80 12.45 -3.19
CA ALA A 220 -17.08 11.55 -2.29
C ALA A 220 -15.92 12.25 -1.59
N MET A 221 -15.27 13.19 -2.28
CA MET A 221 -14.23 14.00 -1.71
C MET A 221 -14.75 15.01 -0.70
N CYS A 222 -15.81 15.74 -1.02
CA CYS A 222 -16.47 16.65 -0.07
C CYS A 222 -16.88 15.90 1.20
N VAL A 223 -17.48 14.73 1.06
CA VAL A 223 -17.83 13.85 2.18
C VAL A 223 -16.58 13.44 2.97
N ALA A 224 -15.47 13.08 2.31
CA ALA A 224 -14.23 12.71 2.97
C ALA A 224 -13.63 13.88 3.76
N VAL A 225 -13.65 15.10 3.20
CA VAL A 225 -13.18 16.32 3.88
C VAL A 225 -14.05 16.63 5.10
N VAL A 226 -15.38 16.62 4.96
CA VAL A 226 -16.31 16.83 6.09
C VAL A 226 -16.08 15.77 7.17
N PHE A 227 -15.95 14.51 6.78
CA PHE A 227 -15.65 13.41 7.71
C PHE A 227 -14.32 13.60 8.43
N PHE A 228 -13.28 14.02 7.71
CA PHE A 228 -11.97 14.33 8.29
C PHE A 228 -12.06 15.45 9.31
N LEU A 229 -12.75 16.54 8.99
CA LEU A 229 -12.95 17.68 9.89
C LEU A 229 -13.76 17.28 11.14
N VAL A 230 -14.83 16.53 10.99
CA VAL A 230 -15.63 16.02 12.12
C VAL A 230 -14.81 15.09 13.02
N GLN A 231 -13.96 14.22 12.43
CA GLN A 231 -13.11 13.33 13.20
C GLN A 231 -11.99 14.08 13.94
N LEU A 232 -11.50 15.19 13.42
CA LEU A 232 -10.54 16.06 14.11
C LEU A 232 -11.11 16.63 15.42
N THR A 233 -12.42 16.89 15.48
CA THR A 233 -13.10 17.39 16.68
C THR A 233 -13.45 16.28 17.67
N ASP A 234 -13.86 15.10 17.16
CA ASP A 234 -14.37 13.99 17.97
C ASP A 234 -13.27 13.09 18.57
N ARG A 235 -12.11 13.01 17.92
CA ARG A 235 -11.02 12.08 18.30
C ARG A 235 -9.67 12.77 18.30
N ARG A 236 -9.45 13.57 19.33
CA ARG A 236 -8.20 14.35 19.50
C ARG A 236 -6.94 13.49 19.59
N ASP A 237 -7.03 12.24 19.97
CA ASP A 237 -5.93 11.27 20.11
C ASP A 237 -5.44 10.69 18.75
N GLN A 238 -6.30 10.63 17.73
CA GLN A 238 -5.98 9.98 16.44
C GLN A 238 -5.63 10.97 15.31
N TRP A 239 -5.84 12.28 15.50
CA TRP A 239 -5.58 13.26 14.45
C TRP A 239 -4.12 13.30 13.99
N ARG A 240 -3.17 13.06 14.92
CA ARG A 240 -1.73 13.01 14.61
C ARG A 240 -1.41 11.90 13.61
N ALA A 241 -1.95 10.71 13.81
CA ALA A 241 -1.76 9.60 12.89
C ALA A 241 -2.39 9.87 11.51
N GLY A 242 -3.60 10.43 11.46
CA GLY A 242 -4.25 10.84 10.20
C GLY A 242 -3.44 11.90 9.45
N LEU A 243 -2.91 12.92 10.14
CA LEU A 243 -2.04 13.94 9.55
C LEU A 243 -0.71 13.35 9.08
N THR A 244 -0.15 12.37 9.79
CA THR A 244 1.09 11.69 9.35
C THR A 244 0.85 10.95 8.03
N VAL A 245 -0.28 10.23 7.90
CA VAL A 245 -0.68 9.59 6.63
C VAL A 245 -0.78 10.64 5.51
N ALA A 246 -1.48 11.76 5.78
CA ALA A 246 -1.64 12.84 4.82
C ALA A 246 -0.28 13.42 4.40
N ALA A 247 0.62 13.68 5.36
CA ALA A 247 1.95 14.23 5.11
C ALA A 247 2.83 13.28 4.27
N VAL A 248 2.82 11.97 4.58
CA VAL A 248 3.57 10.96 3.81
C VAL A 248 3.07 10.89 2.37
N VAL A 249 1.75 10.86 2.16
CA VAL A 249 1.17 10.83 0.81
C VAL A 249 1.49 12.11 0.04
N ALA A 250 1.38 13.27 0.68
CA ALA A 250 1.75 14.55 0.08
C ALA A 250 3.24 14.61 -0.29
N ALA A 251 4.12 14.09 0.57
CA ALA A 251 5.57 14.02 0.30
C ALA A 251 5.89 13.09 -0.88
N VAL A 252 5.30 11.90 -0.92
CA VAL A 252 5.46 10.96 -2.06
C VAL A 252 4.99 11.62 -3.35
N TYR A 253 3.84 12.30 -3.30
CA TYR A 253 3.32 13.00 -4.46
C TYR A 253 4.21 14.16 -4.89
N ALA A 254 4.76 14.93 -3.96
CA ALA A 254 5.72 16.00 -4.26
C ALA A 254 6.98 15.46 -4.96
N VAL A 255 7.50 14.31 -4.50
CA VAL A 255 8.62 13.63 -5.18
C VAL A 255 8.24 13.22 -6.60
N CYS A 256 7.07 12.63 -6.81
CA CYS A 256 6.57 12.29 -8.15
C CYS A 256 6.46 13.53 -9.06
N LEU A 257 6.00 14.67 -8.52
CA LEU A 257 5.93 15.94 -9.25
C LEU A 257 7.31 16.46 -9.65
N LEU A 258 8.26 16.46 -8.72
CA LEU A 258 9.63 16.92 -8.97
C LEU A 258 10.30 16.06 -10.03
N LEU A 259 10.15 14.76 -9.97
CA LEU A 259 10.62 13.82 -10.98
C LEU A 259 9.95 14.08 -12.34
N GLY A 260 8.63 14.36 -12.32
CA GLY A 260 7.85 14.66 -13.52
C GLY A 260 8.22 15.97 -14.22
N ALA A 261 8.73 16.95 -13.50
CA ALA A 261 9.19 18.22 -14.07
C ALA A 261 10.31 18.06 -15.13
N GLY A 262 11.04 16.93 -15.08
CA GLY A 262 12.03 16.56 -16.09
C GLY A 262 11.45 15.97 -17.39
N THR A 263 10.16 15.62 -17.41
CA THR A 263 9.52 14.93 -18.55
C THR A 263 9.23 15.87 -19.72
N GLN A 264 9.12 15.30 -20.92
CA GLN A 264 8.75 16.06 -22.13
C GLN A 264 7.33 16.60 -22.05
N GLU A 265 6.43 15.87 -21.37
CA GLU A 265 5.05 16.31 -21.20
C GLU A 265 4.95 17.60 -20.39
N PHE A 266 5.62 17.67 -19.27
CA PHE A 266 5.67 18.88 -18.44
C PHE A 266 6.29 20.05 -19.22
N ARG A 267 7.43 19.81 -19.90
CA ARG A 267 8.07 20.80 -20.75
C ARG A 267 7.15 21.27 -21.88
N TYR A 268 6.41 20.33 -22.49
CA TYR A 268 5.47 20.65 -23.55
C TYR A 268 4.36 21.59 -23.10
N GLU A 269 3.78 21.37 -21.91
CA GLU A 269 2.75 22.25 -21.34
C GLU A 269 3.30 23.64 -20.99
N VAL A 270 4.45 23.68 -20.30
CA VAL A 270 5.08 24.96 -19.91
C VAL A 270 5.52 25.77 -21.12
N LEU A 271 5.98 25.10 -22.19
CA LEU A 271 6.44 25.76 -23.41
C LEU A 271 5.29 26.24 -24.30
N ALA A 272 4.05 25.88 -23.98
CA ALA A 272 2.87 26.44 -24.63
C ALA A 272 2.71 27.94 -24.36
N GLU A 273 3.21 28.43 -23.21
CA GLU A 273 3.04 29.80 -22.75
C GLU A 273 4.13 30.75 -23.28
N ARG A 274 3.84 32.07 -23.31
CA ARG A 274 4.83 33.10 -23.63
C ARG A 274 6.01 33.05 -22.67
N ARG A 275 7.19 33.47 -23.11
CA ARG A 275 8.41 33.37 -22.28
C ARG A 275 8.28 34.16 -20.97
N SER A 276 7.62 35.30 -20.97
CA SER A 276 7.31 36.13 -19.78
C SER A 276 6.47 35.37 -18.77
N ASP A 277 5.54 34.54 -19.24
CA ASP A 277 4.51 33.93 -18.42
C ASP A 277 4.92 32.54 -17.94
N ARG A 278 6.02 31.98 -18.52
CA ARG A 278 6.49 30.62 -18.18
C ARG A 278 6.82 30.39 -16.70
N PRO A 279 7.52 31.31 -15.99
CA PRO A 279 7.77 31.14 -14.56
C PRO A 279 6.47 31.14 -13.75
N ALA A 280 5.55 32.04 -14.08
CA ALA A 280 4.24 32.10 -13.46
C ALA A 280 3.42 30.82 -13.72
N ARG A 281 3.38 30.37 -14.98
CA ARG A 281 2.68 29.13 -15.36
C ARG A 281 3.30 27.90 -14.76
N MET A 282 4.62 27.82 -14.66
CA MET A 282 5.31 26.73 -13.98
C MET A 282 4.97 26.72 -12.48
N GLY A 283 4.97 27.89 -11.86
CA GLY A 283 4.55 28.05 -10.45
C GLY A 283 3.08 27.66 -10.27
N GLU A 284 2.20 28.14 -11.12
CA GLU A 284 0.77 27.80 -11.12
C GLU A 284 0.51 26.32 -11.31
N LEU A 285 1.16 25.67 -12.27
CA LEU A 285 1.07 24.21 -12.48
C LEU A 285 1.60 23.45 -11.26
N LEU A 286 2.72 23.85 -10.68
CA LEU A 286 3.26 23.22 -9.49
C LEU A 286 2.32 23.40 -8.29
N VAL A 287 1.78 24.60 -8.11
CA VAL A 287 0.82 24.90 -7.02
C VAL A 287 -0.49 24.13 -7.23
N GLU A 288 -1.07 24.16 -8.43
CA GLU A 288 -2.28 23.42 -8.77
C GLU A 288 -2.08 21.92 -8.55
N MET A 289 -0.97 21.38 -9.05
CA MET A 289 -0.67 19.95 -8.91
C MET A 289 -0.36 19.59 -7.47
N PHE A 290 0.39 20.41 -6.74
CA PHE A 290 0.76 20.12 -5.36
C PHE A 290 -0.43 20.33 -4.41
N LEU A 291 -1.03 21.53 -4.38
CA LEU A 291 -2.13 21.81 -3.45
C LEU A 291 -3.40 21.03 -3.84
N ASN A 292 -3.82 21.10 -5.07
CA ASN A 292 -5.09 20.50 -5.49
C ASN A 292 -5.03 18.98 -5.44
N ARG A 293 -3.97 18.37 -5.98
CA ARG A 293 -3.88 16.91 -6.09
C ARG A 293 -3.32 16.23 -4.84
N SER A 294 -2.29 16.82 -4.18
CA SER A 294 -1.72 16.21 -2.97
C SER A 294 -2.68 16.28 -1.79
N VAL A 295 -3.29 17.44 -1.58
CA VAL A 295 -4.28 17.62 -0.51
C VAL A 295 -5.51 16.76 -0.78
N MET A 296 -5.97 16.73 -2.03
CA MET A 296 -7.11 15.92 -2.43
C MET A 296 -6.89 14.40 -2.27
N MET A 297 -5.66 13.90 -2.37
CA MET A 297 -5.35 12.50 -2.07
C MET A 297 -5.12 12.25 -0.59
N ALA A 298 -4.43 13.16 0.08
CA ALA A 298 -4.03 13.00 1.47
C ALA A 298 -5.23 13.00 2.42
N MET A 299 -6.19 13.90 2.23
CA MET A 299 -7.39 14.01 3.10
C MET A 299 -8.27 12.75 3.08
N PRO A 300 -8.66 12.17 1.93
CA PRO A 300 -9.42 10.93 1.92
C PRO A 300 -8.70 9.76 2.57
N LEU A 301 -7.38 9.66 2.38
CA LEU A 301 -6.58 8.61 3.01
C LEU A 301 -6.49 8.80 4.53
N ALA A 302 -6.30 10.01 5.00
CA ALA A 302 -6.33 10.33 6.42
C ALA A 302 -7.70 10.04 7.04
N ALA A 303 -8.78 10.47 6.39
CA ALA A 303 -10.16 10.18 6.81
C ALA A 303 -10.44 8.68 6.81
N GLY A 304 -9.99 7.96 5.77
CA GLY A 304 -10.09 6.51 5.68
C GLY A 304 -9.35 5.81 6.82
N PHE A 305 -8.14 6.26 7.13
CA PHE A 305 -7.36 5.75 8.26
C PHE A 305 -8.10 5.94 9.59
N MET A 306 -8.64 7.14 9.84
CA MET A 306 -9.40 7.44 11.05
C MET A 306 -10.74 6.69 11.16
N LEU A 307 -11.27 6.19 10.04
CA LEU A 307 -12.50 5.38 9.97
C LEU A 307 -12.27 3.89 10.18
N LEU A 308 -11.01 3.44 10.21
CA LEU A 308 -10.69 2.02 10.34
C LEU A 308 -11.14 1.48 11.70
N ARG A 309 -11.88 0.37 11.67
CA ARG A 309 -12.39 -0.31 12.87
C ARG A 309 -12.37 -1.84 12.67
N GLY A 310 -11.96 -2.58 13.68
CA GLY A 310 -12.04 -4.03 13.70
C GLY A 310 -11.33 -4.71 12.52
N ARG A 311 -12.02 -5.63 11.82
CA ARG A 311 -11.46 -6.40 10.68
C ARG A 311 -10.92 -5.56 9.51
N GLN A 312 -11.29 -4.29 9.41
CA GLN A 312 -10.84 -3.40 8.34
C GLN A 312 -9.38 -2.96 8.53
N ILE A 313 -8.89 -2.94 9.75
CA ILE A 313 -7.48 -2.66 10.07
C ILE A 313 -6.56 -3.63 9.35
N GLN A 314 -6.99 -4.89 9.20
CA GLN A 314 -6.20 -5.90 8.51
C GLN A 314 -5.82 -5.52 7.08
N ALA A 315 -6.66 -4.74 6.38
CA ALA A 315 -6.37 -4.25 5.03
C ALA A 315 -5.32 -3.12 4.99
N TRP A 316 -5.01 -2.50 6.13
CA TRP A 316 -4.06 -1.39 6.25
C TRP A 316 -2.80 -1.76 7.05
N LEU A 317 -2.74 -2.98 7.58
CA LEU A 317 -1.61 -3.44 8.42
C LEU A 317 -0.25 -3.35 7.73
N ALA A 318 -0.20 -3.46 6.40
CA ALA A 318 1.05 -3.29 5.67
C ALA A 318 1.55 -1.83 5.64
N VAL A 319 0.66 -0.85 5.81
CA VAL A 319 0.98 0.59 5.78
C VAL A 319 1.37 1.10 7.18
N LEU A 320 0.79 0.53 8.22
CA LEU A 320 0.95 1.00 9.61
C LEU A 320 2.40 0.98 10.10
N PRO A 321 3.20 -0.07 9.91
CA PRO A 321 4.61 -0.10 10.30
C PRO A 321 5.45 0.97 9.62
N LEU A 322 5.13 1.29 8.33
CA LEU A 322 5.79 2.38 7.59
C LEU A 322 5.49 3.74 8.23
N LEU A 323 4.25 3.96 8.69
CA LEU A 323 3.83 5.20 9.35
C LEU A 323 4.45 5.36 10.74
N MET A 324 4.75 4.25 11.42
CA MET A 324 5.37 4.22 12.75
C MET A 324 6.91 4.22 12.73
N ARG A 325 7.53 4.56 11.60
CA ARG A 325 9.00 4.56 11.38
C ARG A 325 9.64 3.18 11.57
N ARG A 326 8.89 2.10 11.47
CA ARG A 326 9.37 0.73 11.56
C ARG A 326 9.46 0.11 10.17
N THR A 327 10.35 -0.83 10.00
CA THR A 327 10.88 -1.38 8.76
C THR A 327 9.87 -2.10 7.86
N TRP A 328 10.29 -2.36 6.64
CA TRP A 328 9.64 -3.12 5.58
C TRP A 328 9.23 -4.51 6.06
N THR A 329 7.93 -4.79 6.12
CA THR A 329 7.38 -6.01 6.68
C THR A 329 7.15 -7.09 5.61
N PRO A 330 7.19 -8.39 5.98
CA PRO A 330 6.83 -9.49 5.07
C PRO A 330 5.42 -9.35 4.48
N ARG A 331 4.49 -8.81 5.26
CA ARG A 331 3.12 -8.56 4.82
C ARG A 331 3.05 -7.53 3.71
N LEU A 332 3.81 -6.43 3.82
CA LEU A 332 3.95 -5.43 2.76
C LEU A 332 4.43 -6.09 1.45
N GLY A 333 5.44 -6.97 1.55
CA GLY A 333 5.93 -7.75 0.43
C GLY A 333 4.81 -8.60 -0.21
N ARG A 334 4.06 -9.37 0.59
CA ARG A 334 2.95 -10.21 0.10
C ARG A 334 1.83 -9.41 -0.55
N GLU A 335 1.50 -8.25 -0.04
CA GLU A 335 0.48 -7.37 -0.60
C GLU A 335 0.92 -6.78 -1.94
N ILE A 336 2.16 -6.27 -2.05
CA ILE A 336 2.71 -5.75 -3.31
C ILE A 336 2.83 -6.87 -4.35
N GLU A 337 3.41 -8.00 -3.99
CA GLU A 337 3.56 -9.17 -4.87
C GLU A 337 2.20 -9.64 -5.39
N GLY A 338 1.24 -9.83 -4.48
CA GLY A 338 -0.11 -10.25 -4.84
C GLY A 338 -0.84 -9.29 -5.75
N GLY A 339 -0.71 -7.98 -5.53
CA GLY A 339 -1.28 -6.94 -6.35
C GLY A 339 -0.66 -6.88 -7.75
N LEU A 340 0.66 -6.85 -7.86
CA LEU A 340 1.37 -6.81 -9.15
C LEU A 340 1.10 -8.08 -9.98
N LEU A 341 1.10 -9.25 -9.35
CA LEU A 341 0.74 -10.49 -10.04
C LEU A 341 -0.71 -10.50 -10.52
N ALA A 342 -1.65 -9.99 -9.72
CA ALA A 342 -3.05 -9.90 -10.13
C ALA A 342 -3.24 -8.92 -11.31
N ALA A 343 -2.44 -7.86 -11.41
CA ALA A 343 -2.51 -6.88 -12.48
C ALA A 343 -2.38 -7.53 -13.86
N ALA A 344 -1.49 -8.50 -14.03
CA ALA A 344 -1.28 -9.20 -15.31
C ALA A 344 -2.56 -9.94 -15.77
N GLY A 345 -3.29 -10.56 -14.84
CA GLY A 345 -4.59 -11.18 -15.14
C GLY A 345 -5.66 -10.14 -15.49
N LEU A 346 -5.71 -9.01 -14.77
CA LEU A 346 -6.68 -7.96 -15.02
C LEU A 346 -6.50 -7.28 -16.36
N VAL A 347 -5.25 -7.06 -16.78
CA VAL A 347 -4.93 -6.46 -18.09
C VAL A 347 -5.42 -7.33 -19.24
N ALA A 348 -5.46 -8.66 -19.07
CA ALA A 348 -5.94 -9.56 -20.12
C ALA A 348 -7.46 -9.44 -20.38
N ILE A 349 -8.26 -9.01 -19.41
CA ILE A 349 -9.73 -8.96 -19.52
C ILE A 349 -10.21 -8.16 -20.75
N PRO A 350 -9.85 -6.87 -20.94
CA PRO A 350 -10.32 -6.12 -22.10
C PRO A 350 -9.81 -6.67 -23.43
N TYR A 351 -8.62 -7.28 -23.47
CA TYR A 351 -8.11 -7.93 -24.68
C TYR A 351 -8.91 -9.18 -25.04
N CYS A 352 -9.26 -10.01 -24.04
CA CYS A 352 -10.13 -11.17 -24.25
C CYS A 352 -11.52 -10.73 -24.73
N VAL A 353 -12.09 -9.70 -24.11
CA VAL A 353 -13.42 -9.19 -24.49
C VAL A 353 -13.41 -8.64 -25.92
N ALA A 354 -12.41 -7.85 -26.27
CA ALA A 354 -12.31 -7.28 -27.62
C ALA A 354 -12.05 -8.36 -28.68
N ALA A 355 -11.31 -9.41 -28.36
CA ALA A 355 -11.07 -10.55 -29.25
C ALA A 355 -12.30 -11.46 -29.42
N ALA A 356 -13.07 -11.67 -28.33
CA ALA A 356 -14.23 -12.56 -28.32
C ALA A 356 -15.46 -11.92 -29.00
N LEU A 357 -15.54 -10.60 -29.06
CA LEU A 357 -16.71 -9.87 -29.54
C LEU A 357 -16.35 -8.91 -30.69
N PRO A 358 -15.76 -9.39 -31.80
CA PRO A 358 -15.34 -8.52 -32.91
C PRO A 358 -16.51 -7.76 -33.55
N MET A 359 -17.72 -8.30 -33.51
CA MET A 359 -18.92 -7.64 -34.05
C MET A 359 -19.28 -6.34 -33.33
N LEU A 360 -18.80 -6.15 -32.10
CA LEU A 360 -19.06 -4.93 -31.32
C LEU A 360 -18.06 -3.81 -31.60
N HIS A 361 -17.12 -4.02 -32.52
CA HIS A 361 -16.10 -3.04 -32.93
C HIS A 361 -15.36 -2.39 -31.74
N ALA A 362 -15.20 -3.12 -30.64
CA ALA A 362 -14.50 -2.66 -29.48
C ALA A 362 -12.97 -2.75 -29.69
N GLN A 363 -12.27 -1.70 -29.30
CA GLN A 363 -10.82 -1.60 -29.43
C GLN A 363 -10.19 -1.31 -28.07
N VAL A 364 -9.05 -1.93 -27.79
CA VAL A 364 -8.29 -1.66 -26.57
C VAL A 364 -7.49 -0.37 -26.77
N VAL A 365 -7.64 0.58 -25.82
CA VAL A 365 -7.06 1.95 -25.91
C VAL A 365 -6.14 2.27 -24.74
N TRP A 366 -5.61 1.28 -24.06
CA TRP A 366 -4.78 1.51 -22.86
C TRP A 366 -3.38 2.04 -23.14
N SER A 367 -2.86 1.83 -24.36
CA SER A 367 -1.53 2.33 -24.70
C SER A 367 -1.56 3.83 -25.02
N GLU A 368 -0.65 4.58 -24.43
CA GLU A 368 -0.51 6.01 -24.67
C GLU A 368 0.63 6.29 -25.69
N PRO A 369 0.33 6.81 -26.89
CA PRO A 369 1.36 7.10 -27.88
C PRO A 369 2.42 8.10 -27.39
N ARG A 370 2.07 8.94 -26.42
CA ARG A 370 2.98 9.94 -25.82
C ARG A 370 4.23 9.30 -25.24
N LEU A 371 4.12 8.11 -24.63
CA LEU A 371 5.26 7.40 -24.05
C LEU A 371 6.29 6.95 -25.10
N LEU A 372 5.89 6.78 -26.36
CA LEU A 372 6.77 6.41 -27.46
C LEU A 372 7.78 7.51 -27.82
N VAL A 373 7.47 8.76 -27.52
CA VAL A 373 8.33 9.93 -27.77
C VAL A 373 9.07 10.43 -26.52
N GLU A 374 8.83 9.82 -25.38
CA GLU A 374 9.49 10.18 -24.13
C GLU A 374 10.89 9.57 -24.00
N HIS A 375 11.85 10.34 -23.45
CA HIS A 375 13.17 9.80 -23.10
C HIS A 375 13.16 8.99 -21.81
N LEU A 376 12.33 9.43 -20.86
CA LEU A 376 12.19 8.85 -19.53
C LEU A 376 10.72 8.46 -19.30
N PRO A 377 10.22 7.44 -20.02
CA PRO A 377 8.82 7.04 -19.93
C PRO A 377 8.44 6.55 -18.53
N ALA A 378 9.39 5.97 -17.78
CA ALA A 378 9.17 5.58 -16.39
C ALA A 378 8.85 6.79 -15.50
N LEU A 379 9.56 7.90 -15.63
CA LEU A 379 9.27 9.13 -14.88
C LEU A 379 7.94 9.77 -15.33
N SER A 380 7.66 9.77 -16.62
CA SER A 380 6.38 10.27 -17.16
C SER A 380 5.21 9.45 -16.63
N TYR A 381 5.37 8.13 -16.55
CA TYR A 381 4.38 7.25 -15.95
C TYR A 381 4.17 7.54 -14.45
N LEU A 382 5.24 7.63 -13.68
CA LEU A 382 5.18 7.96 -12.24
C LEU A 382 4.52 9.32 -11.98
N PHE A 383 4.78 10.30 -12.83
CA PHE A 383 4.15 11.62 -12.75
C PHE A 383 2.63 11.59 -12.95
N ARG A 384 2.15 10.72 -13.85
CA ARG A 384 0.71 10.57 -14.15
C ARG A 384 0.00 9.61 -13.22
N PHE A 385 0.70 8.63 -12.71
CA PHE A 385 0.14 7.58 -11.86
C PHE A 385 -0.74 8.10 -10.73
N PRO A 386 -0.34 9.13 -9.95
CA PRO A 386 -1.19 9.67 -8.91
C PRO A 386 -2.54 10.20 -9.41
N LYS A 387 -2.57 10.83 -10.60
CA LYS A 387 -3.82 11.29 -11.21
C LYS A 387 -4.75 10.12 -11.56
N GLN A 388 -4.18 9.05 -12.11
CA GLN A 388 -4.93 7.84 -12.45
C GLN A 388 -5.44 7.13 -11.21
N MET A 389 -4.66 7.15 -10.11
CA MET A 389 -5.00 6.48 -8.86
C MET A 389 -5.95 7.26 -7.96
N PHE A 390 -6.19 8.54 -8.23
CA PHE A 390 -7.02 9.40 -7.39
C PHE A 390 -8.39 8.77 -7.05
N ALA A 391 -9.10 8.29 -8.07
CA ALA A 391 -10.39 7.64 -7.87
C ALA A 391 -10.29 6.36 -7.04
N VAL A 392 -9.25 5.54 -7.27
CA VAL A 392 -9.00 4.31 -6.52
C VAL A 392 -8.73 4.62 -5.05
N PHE A 393 -7.88 5.62 -4.78
CA PHE A 393 -7.55 6.02 -3.41
C PHE A 393 -8.77 6.58 -2.66
N VAL A 394 -9.53 7.48 -3.26
CA VAL A 394 -10.72 8.05 -2.64
C VAL A 394 -11.71 6.94 -2.31
N LEU A 395 -11.97 6.03 -3.24
CA LEU A 395 -12.92 4.96 -3.06
C LEU A 395 -12.43 3.92 -2.04
N ALA A 396 -11.18 3.45 -2.15
CA ALA A 396 -10.63 2.45 -1.23
C ALA A 396 -10.45 3.00 0.19
N ALA A 397 -10.10 4.27 0.34
CA ALA A 397 -9.84 4.87 1.63
C ALA A 397 -11.10 5.36 2.37
N THR A 398 -12.15 5.76 1.65
CA THR A 398 -13.36 6.34 2.28
C THR A 398 -14.59 5.48 2.11
N VAL A 399 -14.94 5.14 0.87
CA VAL A 399 -16.21 4.44 0.58
C VAL A 399 -16.16 3.01 1.09
N VAL A 400 -15.04 2.31 0.88
CA VAL A 400 -14.89 0.91 1.28
C VAL A 400 -14.95 0.72 2.81
N PRO A 401 -14.19 1.47 3.64
CA PRO A 401 -14.31 1.39 5.08
C PRO A 401 -15.72 1.72 5.59
N TRP A 402 -16.38 2.69 4.95
CA TRP A 402 -17.74 3.06 5.31
C TRP A 402 -18.79 1.99 4.92
N MET A 403 -18.62 1.31 3.78
CA MET A 403 -19.47 0.20 3.33
C MET A 403 -19.38 -1.02 4.24
N LEU A 404 -18.20 -1.31 4.77
CA LEU A 404 -17.94 -2.52 5.55
C LEU A 404 -18.41 -2.43 7.00
N ARG A 405 -19.03 -1.31 7.41
CA ARG A 405 -19.60 -1.19 8.76
C ARG A 405 -20.67 -2.28 9.00
N PRO A 406 -20.61 -3.01 10.12
CA PRO A 406 -21.51 -4.15 10.40
C PRO A 406 -23.00 -3.78 10.45
N ALA A 407 -23.31 -2.54 10.83
CA ALA A 407 -24.68 -2.05 11.05
C ALA A 407 -25.48 -1.80 9.75
N ARG A 408 -24.92 -2.07 8.55
CA ARG A 408 -25.62 -1.75 7.29
C ARG A 408 -26.20 -2.97 6.60
N PRO A 409 -27.44 -2.87 6.06
CA PRO A 409 -28.06 -3.93 5.26
C PRO A 409 -27.20 -4.29 4.04
N ALA A 410 -27.12 -5.58 3.70
CA ALA A 410 -26.31 -6.07 2.58
C ALA A 410 -26.63 -5.39 1.23
N ARG A 411 -27.88 -5.00 1.00
CA ARG A 411 -28.34 -4.30 -0.21
C ARG A 411 -27.58 -2.99 -0.49
N TRP A 412 -27.25 -2.21 0.53
CA TRP A 412 -26.49 -0.97 0.36
C TRP A 412 -25.04 -1.17 -0.08
N ARG A 413 -24.47 -2.33 0.24
CA ARG A 413 -23.11 -2.69 -0.21
C ARG A 413 -23.04 -2.85 -1.73
N TYR A 414 -24.07 -3.47 -2.33
CA TYR A 414 -24.16 -3.63 -3.78
C TYR A 414 -24.44 -2.31 -4.49
N VAL A 415 -25.30 -1.46 -3.93
CA VAL A 415 -25.57 -0.11 -4.46
C VAL A 415 -24.27 0.72 -4.49
N LEU A 416 -23.51 0.69 -3.41
CA LEU A 416 -22.24 1.41 -3.33
C LEU A 416 -21.17 0.83 -4.27
N LEU A 417 -21.09 -0.49 -4.43
CA LEU A 417 -20.25 -1.12 -5.44
C LEU A 417 -20.61 -0.67 -6.87
N ALA A 418 -21.91 -0.58 -7.17
CA ALA A 418 -22.37 -0.08 -8.46
C ALA A 418 -21.99 1.40 -8.66
N LEU A 419 -22.17 2.24 -7.61
CA LEU A 419 -21.74 3.65 -7.65
C LEU A 419 -20.22 3.80 -7.79
N MET A 420 -19.44 2.94 -7.14
CA MET A 420 -17.98 2.88 -7.31
C MET A 420 -17.61 2.50 -8.74
N ALA A 421 -18.26 1.47 -9.30
CA ALA A 421 -18.05 1.08 -10.68
C ALA A 421 -18.35 2.24 -11.63
N LEU A 422 -19.44 2.96 -11.38
CA LEU A 422 -19.83 4.14 -12.15
C LEU A 422 -18.81 5.28 -12.01
N ALA A 423 -18.34 5.56 -10.79
CA ALA A 423 -17.33 6.60 -10.53
C ALA A 423 -15.99 6.32 -11.20
N MET A 424 -15.68 5.06 -11.45
CA MET A 424 -14.43 4.65 -12.12
C MET A 424 -14.57 4.58 -13.65
N VAL A 425 -15.76 4.74 -14.21
CA VAL A 425 -15.96 5.01 -15.65
C VAL A 425 -15.49 6.44 -15.94
N SER A 426 -14.29 6.81 -15.48
CA SER A 426 -13.64 8.08 -15.80
C SER A 426 -12.71 7.88 -17.00
N ASP A 427 -12.31 8.97 -17.66
CA ASP A 427 -11.41 8.97 -18.82
C ASP A 427 -10.12 8.15 -18.59
N SER A 428 -9.71 7.98 -17.34
CA SER A 428 -8.48 7.27 -16.97
C SER A 428 -8.60 5.73 -16.92
N TYR A 429 -9.82 5.18 -16.91
CA TYR A 429 -10.08 3.74 -16.77
C TYR A 429 -11.00 3.16 -17.84
N GLN A 430 -11.08 3.79 -19.00
CA GLN A 430 -11.78 3.22 -20.15
C GLN A 430 -10.80 2.41 -21.01
N PRO A 431 -10.70 1.10 -20.78
CA PRO A 431 -9.76 0.27 -21.53
C PRO A 431 -10.23 -0.01 -22.96
N LEU A 432 -11.51 0.23 -23.25
CA LEU A 432 -12.14 -0.06 -24.52
C LEU A 432 -12.75 1.20 -25.14
N ALA A 433 -12.39 1.47 -26.39
CA ALA A 433 -13.04 2.44 -27.25
C ALA A 433 -13.91 1.72 -28.30
N GLY A 434 -14.77 2.47 -28.96
CA GLY A 434 -15.61 1.94 -30.05
C GLY A 434 -17.01 1.50 -29.60
N ASN A 435 -17.17 1.02 -28.37
CA ASN A 435 -18.48 0.66 -27.81
C ASN A 435 -18.57 1.07 -26.33
N GLY A 436 -19.34 2.12 -26.04
CA GLY A 436 -19.48 2.69 -24.71
C GLY A 436 -20.15 1.75 -23.69
N TYR A 437 -21.10 0.94 -24.13
CA TYR A 437 -21.77 -0.03 -23.25
C TYR A 437 -20.79 -1.10 -22.77
N LEU A 438 -20.03 -1.66 -23.70
CA LEU A 438 -19.04 -2.68 -23.40
C LEU A 438 -17.89 -2.11 -22.53
N GLY A 439 -17.47 -0.88 -22.82
CA GLY A 439 -16.51 -0.15 -22.01
C GLY A 439 -16.95 0.02 -20.56
N ALA A 440 -18.22 0.36 -20.33
CA ALA A 440 -18.79 0.48 -18.99
C ALA A 440 -18.84 -0.87 -18.27
N VAL A 441 -19.24 -1.95 -18.93
CA VAL A 441 -19.28 -3.32 -18.37
C VAL A 441 -17.88 -3.78 -17.96
N VAL A 442 -16.88 -3.60 -18.82
CA VAL A 442 -15.50 -4.00 -18.54
C VAL A 442 -14.91 -3.14 -17.42
N SER A 443 -15.20 -1.84 -17.37
CA SER A 443 -14.79 -0.98 -16.26
C SER A 443 -15.40 -1.44 -14.94
N ALA A 444 -16.68 -1.81 -14.92
CA ALA A 444 -17.34 -2.36 -13.74
C ALA A 444 -16.71 -3.68 -13.28
N ALA A 445 -16.37 -4.57 -14.21
CA ALA A 445 -15.67 -5.83 -13.92
C ALA A 445 -14.28 -5.60 -13.33
N LEU A 446 -13.52 -4.62 -13.84
CA LEU A 446 -12.22 -4.23 -13.30
C LEU A 446 -12.35 -3.69 -11.87
N VAL A 447 -13.35 -2.86 -11.61
CA VAL A 447 -13.62 -2.34 -10.24
C VAL A 447 -13.97 -3.47 -9.28
N ALA A 448 -14.84 -4.40 -9.71
CA ALA A 448 -15.18 -5.57 -8.90
C ALA A 448 -13.94 -6.42 -8.59
N SER A 449 -13.04 -6.56 -9.57
CA SER A 449 -11.78 -7.29 -9.41
C SER A 449 -10.82 -6.57 -8.44
N LEU A 450 -10.70 -5.25 -8.52
CA LEU A 450 -9.91 -4.46 -7.56
C LEU A 450 -10.48 -4.57 -6.14
N TRP A 451 -11.80 -4.65 -5.99
CA TRP A 451 -12.45 -4.91 -4.72
C TRP A 451 -12.07 -6.28 -4.13
N LEU A 452 -12.03 -7.33 -4.95
CA LEU A 452 -11.57 -8.65 -4.51
C LEU A 452 -10.12 -8.65 -4.10
N ILE A 453 -9.26 -7.91 -4.83
CA ILE A 453 -7.85 -7.71 -4.49
C ILE A 453 -7.72 -6.97 -3.16
N TYR A 454 -8.48 -5.89 -2.95
CA TYR A 454 -8.51 -5.17 -1.68
C TYR A 454 -8.86 -6.10 -0.51
N ARG A 455 -9.89 -6.94 -0.68
CA ARG A 455 -10.28 -7.91 0.36
C ARG A 455 -9.22 -8.96 0.64
N ARG A 456 -8.42 -9.34 -0.36
CA ARG A 456 -7.43 -10.43 -0.26
C ARG A 456 -6.04 -9.95 0.12
N PHE A 457 -5.62 -8.82 -0.41
CA PHE A 457 -4.26 -8.28 -0.31
C PHE A 457 -4.19 -6.87 0.27
N GLY A 458 -5.27 -6.35 0.83
CA GLY A 458 -5.29 -5.05 1.47
C GLY A 458 -5.20 -3.85 0.51
N LEU A 459 -4.96 -2.68 1.10
CA LEU A 459 -4.86 -1.41 0.36
C LEU A 459 -3.64 -1.39 -0.56
N VAL A 460 -2.49 -1.82 -0.05
CA VAL A 460 -1.23 -1.80 -0.82
C VAL A 460 -1.33 -2.74 -2.01
N GLY A 461 -1.94 -3.93 -1.83
CA GLY A 461 -2.20 -4.86 -2.93
C GLY A 461 -3.11 -4.28 -4.00
N CYS A 462 -4.16 -3.55 -3.62
CA CYS A 462 -5.05 -2.86 -4.55
C CYS A 462 -4.32 -1.76 -5.34
N VAL A 463 -3.51 -0.94 -4.66
CA VAL A 463 -2.71 0.12 -5.29
C VAL A 463 -1.67 -0.48 -6.24
N SER A 464 -0.99 -1.54 -5.81
CA SER A 464 -0.01 -2.24 -6.65
C SER A 464 -0.64 -2.89 -7.88
N ALA A 465 -1.85 -3.44 -7.75
CA ALA A 465 -2.60 -3.97 -8.88
C ALA A 465 -2.97 -2.86 -9.87
N ALA A 466 -3.49 -1.74 -9.38
CA ALA A 466 -3.84 -0.61 -10.22
C ALA A 466 -2.60 0.00 -10.90
N PHE A 467 -1.46 0.05 -10.22
CA PHE A 467 -0.18 0.43 -10.81
C PHE A 467 0.22 -0.50 -11.95
N GLY A 468 0.17 -1.80 -11.73
CA GLY A 468 0.52 -2.80 -12.74
C GLY A 468 -0.44 -2.79 -13.93
N VAL A 469 -1.75 -2.59 -13.69
CA VAL A 469 -2.77 -2.50 -14.76
C VAL A 469 -2.51 -1.32 -15.69
N GLY A 470 -2.09 -0.18 -15.17
CA GLY A 470 -1.72 0.97 -16.00
C GLY A 470 -0.36 0.80 -16.71
N LEU A 471 0.60 0.12 -16.08
CA LEU A 471 1.98 0.00 -16.55
C LEU A 471 2.15 -1.08 -17.64
N LEU A 472 1.57 -2.27 -17.43
CA LEU A 472 1.79 -3.43 -18.32
C LEU A 472 1.42 -3.18 -19.78
N PRO A 473 0.29 -2.53 -20.14
CA PRO A 473 0.00 -2.22 -21.53
C PRO A 473 1.07 -1.34 -22.19
N GLN A 474 1.67 -0.42 -21.42
CA GLN A 474 2.72 0.47 -21.91
C GLN A 474 4.03 -0.30 -22.16
N VAL A 475 4.38 -1.24 -21.27
CA VAL A 475 5.55 -2.13 -21.45
C VAL A 475 5.37 -2.95 -22.73
N VAL A 476 4.19 -3.53 -22.94
CA VAL A 476 3.89 -4.32 -24.15
C VAL A 476 3.94 -3.46 -25.40
N THR A 477 3.38 -2.25 -25.36
CA THR A 477 3.44 -1.30 -26.47
C THR A 477 4.89 -0.97 -26.85
N LEU A 478 5.74 -0.70 -25.86
CA LEU A 478 7.16 -0.44 -26.10
C LEU A 478 7.89 -1.67 -26.63
N ALA A 479 7.55 -2.87 -26.13
CA ALA A 479 8.16 -4.12 -26.59
C ALA A 479 7.86 -4.39 -28.07
N TRP A 480 6.62 -4.18 -28.51
CA TRP A 480 6.23 -4.32 -29.91
C TRP A 480 6.85 -3.26 -30.84
N ASN A 481 7.18 -2.09 -30.30
CA ASN A 481 7.81 -0.98 -31.00
C ASN A 481 9.29 -0.82 -30.60
N ALA A 482 9.98 -1.91 -30.26
CA ALA A 482 11.29 -1.89 -29.60
C ALA A 482 12.46 -1.43 -30.50
N SER A 483 12.29 -1.38 -31.83
CA SER A 483 13.34 -0.93 -32.72
C SER A 483 13.79 0.49 -32.37
N GLY A 484 15.04 0.61 -31.84
CA GLY A 484 15.61 1.86 -31.38
C GLY A 484 15.12 2.37 -30.01
N ARG A 485 14.30 1.61 -29.25
CA ARG A 485 13.70 2.02 -27.97
C ARG A 485 14.03 1.10 -26.79
N TRP A 486 15.07 0.29 -26.89
CA TRP A 486 15.48 -0.61 -25.82
C TRP A 486 15.70 0.06 -24.45
N PRO A 487 16.29 1.29 -24.38
CA PRO A 487 16.46 1.95 -23.10
C PRO A 487 15.13 2.32 -22.44
N GLN A 488 14.12 2.73 -23.21
CA GLN A 488 12.78 3.06 -22.72
C GLN A 488 12.04 1.80 -22.26
N LEU A 489 12.14 0.73 -23.01
CA LEU A 489 11.57 -0.57 -22.63
C LEU A 489 12.17 -1.07 -21.33
N LEU A 490 13.51 -1.01 -21.18
CA LEU A 490 14.18 -1.41 -19.95
C LEU A 490 13.75 -0.58 -18.74
N GLN A 491 13.60 0.73 -18.89
CA GLN A 491 13.10 1.61 -17.83
C GLN A 491 11.70 1.19 -17.36
N MET A 492 10.78 0.96 -18.28
CA MET A 492 9.40 0.59 -17.96
C MET A 492 9.31 -0.83 -17.40
N ALA A 493 10.08 -1.77 -17.95
CA ALA A 493 10.17 -3.12 -17.43
C ALA A 493 10.77 -3.15 -16.01
N ALA A 494 11.83 -2.37 -15.75
CA ALA A 494 12.42 -2.23 -14.43
C ALA A 494 11.45 -1.65 -13.41
N LEU A 495 10.61 -0.68 -13.81
CA LEU A 495 9.59 -0.08 -12.96
C LEU A 495 8.55 -1.11 -12.45
N PHE A 496 8.33 -2.20 -13.18
CA PHE A 496 7.51 -3.33 -12.76
C PHE A 496 8.32 -4.40 -12.01
N ALA A 497 9.46 -4.79 -12.56
CA ALA A 497 10.25 -5.93 -12.10
C ALA A 497 10.94 -5.65 -10.75
N LEU A 498 11.48 -4.45 -10.52
CA LEU A 498 12.18 -4.14 -9.28
C LEU A 498 11.26 -4.14 -8.04
N PRO A 499 10.07 -3.50 -8.06
CA PRO A 499 9.13 -3.61 -6.95
C PRO A 499 8.64 -5.05 -6.73
N LEU A 500 8.43 -5.83 -7.80
CA LEU A 500 8.05 -7.23 -7.69
C LEU A 500 9.16 -8.07 -7.06
N ALA A 501 10.41 -7.92 -7.50
CA ALA A 501 11.55 -8.62 -6.92
C ALA A 501 11.76 -8.25 -5.45
N GLY A 502 11.71 -6.96 -5.12
CA GLY A 502 11.76 -6.49 -3.74
C GLY A 502 10.62 -7.04 -2.87
N ALA A 503 9.41 -7.09 -3.42
CA ALA A 503 8.25 -7.65 -2.73
C ALA A 503 8.39 -9.15 -2.46
N VAL A 504 8.90 -9.93 -3.43
CA VAL A 504 9.18 -11.36 -3.28
C VAL A 504 10.26 -11.61 -2.22
N LEU A 505 11.32 -10.79 -2.20
CA LEU A 505 12.37 -10.90 -1.18
C LEU A 505 11.83 -10.57 0.21
N LEU A 506 10.98 -9.54 0.31
CA LEU A 506 10.35 -9.17 1.58
C LEU A 506 9.35 -10.22 2.05
N SER A 507 8.55 -10.78 1.15
CA SER A 507 7.51 -11.77 1.49
C SER A 507 8.07 -13.08 2.06
N ARG A 508 9.37 -13.35 1.82
CA ARG A 508 10.08 -14.54 2.31
C ARG A 508 10.74 -14.34 3.68
N ARG A 509 10.73 -13.11 4.24
CA ARG A 509 11.23 -12.88 5.60
C ARG A 509 10.29 -13.49 6.61
N GLU A 510 10.81 -13.86 7.79
CA GLU A 510 9.99 -14.35 8.90
C GLU A 510 9.09 -13.23 9.43
N GLU A 511 7.86 -13.61 9.81
CA GLU A 511 6.91 -12.66 10.40
C GLU A 511 7.45 -12.22 11.77
N SER A 512 7.42 -10.95 12.06
CA SER A 512 7.73 -10.44 13.39
C SER A 512 6.47 -10.47 14.25
N GLU A 513 6.57 -10.92 15.50
CA GLU A 513 5.51 -10.87 16.52
C GLU A 513 4.87 -9.48 16.61
N LEU A 514 5.65 -8.47 16.32
CA LEU A 514 5.26 -7.07 16.29
C LEU A 514 4.09 -6.74 15.33
N GLU A 515 3.94 -7.47 14.20
CA GLU A 515 2.82 -7.24 13.26
C GLU A 515 1.50 -7.73 13.86
N GLU A 516 1.52 -8.83 14.60
CA GLU A 516 0.34 -9.35 15.29
C GLU A 516 -0.01 -8.48 16.51
N GLU A 517 0.98 -8.09 17.31
CA GLU A 517 0.78 -7.18 18.45
C GLU A 517 0.23 -5.83 18.03
N LEU A 518 0.79 -5.22 16.96
CA LEU A 518 0.31 -3.95 16.44
C LEU A 518 -1.12 -4.08 15.90
N ALA A 519 -1.44 -5.20 15.24
CA ALA A 519 -2.77 -5.46 14.73
C ALA A 519 -3.80 -5.58 15.85
N VAL A 520 -3.43 -6.27 16.93
CA VAL A 520 -4.26 -6.44 18.14
C VAL A 520 -4.40 -5.10 18.86
N GLU A 521 -3.32 -4.37 19.08
CA GLU A 521 -3.33 -3.08 19.78
C GLU A 521 -4.15 -2.02 19.04
N ILE A 522 -4.00 -1.91 17.72
CA ILE A 522 -4.78 -0.97 16.90
C ILE A 522 -6.25 -1.42 16.80
N ALA A 523 -6.51 -2.73 16.72
CA ALA A 523 -7.87 -3.26 16.78
C ALA A 523 -8.53 -2.88 18.11
N ARG A 524 -7.80 -2.98 19.21
CA ARG A 524 -8.24 -2.64 20.56
C ARG A 524 -8.51 -1.14 20.72
N ARG A 525 -7.61 -0.27 20.22
CA ARG A 525 -7.80 1.19 20.28
C ARG A 525 -8.92 1.72 19.40
N ASN A 526 -9.24 1.01 18.28
CA ASN A 526 -10.22 1.45 17.30
C ASN A 526 -11.55 0.72 17.37
N ASP A 527 -11.77 -0.12 18.37
CA ASP A 527 -13.05 -0.81 18.59
C ASP A 527 -13.96 0.00 19.54
N PRO A 528 -14.83 0.89 19.00
CA PRO A 528 -15.86 1.52 19.81
C PRO A 528 -17.01 0.56 20.13
N SER A 529 -16.93 -0.70 19.68
CA SER A 529 -17.94 -1.71 19.98
C SER A 529 -17.96 -2.12 21.45
N GLU A 530 -16.95 -1.79 22.23
CA GLU A 530 -17.06 -1.87 23.70
C GLU A 530 -18.09 -0.87 24.28
N ALA A 531 -18.25 0.29 23.62
CA ALA A 531 -19.27 1.28 24.04
C ALA A 531 -20.69 0.99 23.52
N ASP A 532 -20.78 0.27 22.37
CA ASP A 532 -22.06 0.01 21.67
C ASP A 532 -22.56 -1.45 21.80
N ARG A 533 -21.79 -2.34 22.46
CA ARG A 533 -22.30 -3.68 22.81
C ARG A 533 -23.44 -3.53 23.82
N PRO A 534 -24.55 -4.26 23.66
CA PRO A 534 -25.58 -4.29 24.69
C PRO A 534 -24.95 -4.58 26.04
N ARG A 535 -25.26 -3.83 27.07
CA ARG A 535 -24.76 -4.01 28.45
C ARG A 535 -24.71 -5.48 28.87
N SER A 536 -25.73 -6.25 28.45
CA SER A 536 -25.87 -7.67 28.73
C SER A 536 -24.74 -8.55 28.15
N GLU A 537 -24.19 -8.24 26.99
CA GLU A 537 -23.12 -9.05 26.36
C GLU A 537 -21.76 -8.74 27.02
N ARG A 538 -21.56 -7.49 27.39
CA ARG A 538 -20.37 -7.06 28.17
C ARG A 538 -20.40 -7.67 29.57
N GLU A 539 -21.54 -7.62 30.26
CA GLU A 539 -21.72 -8.22 31.57
C GLU A 539 -21.51 -9.74 31.54
N ARG A 540 -22.01 -10.40 30.48
CA ARG A 540 -21.80 -11.84 30.27
C ARG A 540 -20.32 -12.18 30.08
N LEU A 541 -19.59 -11.47 29.21
CA LEU A 541 -18.17 -11.66 29.00
C LEU A 541 -17.35 -11.41 30.27
N LEU A 542 -17.65 -10.33 30.99
CA LEU A 542 -17.00 -10.06 32.27
C LEU A 542 -17.26 -11.18 33.30
N THR A 543 -18.47 -11.74 33.29
CA THR A 543 -18.81 -12.89 34.16
C THR A 543 -18.07 -14.15 33.73
N GLU A 544 -17.97 -14.45 32.44
CA GLU A 544 -17.20 -15.60 31.93
C GLU A 544 -15.70 -15.47 32.28
N PHE A 545 -15.13 -14.27 32.16
CA PHE A 545 -13.74 -14.01 32.57
C PHE A 545 -13.53 -14.07 34.06
N ALA A 546 -14.48 -13.60 34.86
CA ALA A 546 -14.42 -13.72 36.30
C ALA A 546 -14.41 -15.20 36.75
N VAL A 547 -15.23 -16.04 36.08
CA VAL A 547 -15.23 -17.50 36.35
C VAL A 547 -13.89 -18.11 35.91
N ALA A 548 -13.33 -17.72 34.75
CA ALA A 548 -12.03 -18.21 34.29
C ALA A 548 -10.90 -17.81 35.28
N ARG A 549 -10.91 -16.58 35.78
CA ARG A 549 -9.98 -16.09 36.82
C ARG A 549 -10.08 -16.89 38.10
N GLN A 550 -11.30 -17.14 38.58
CA GLN A 550 -11.53 -17.92 39.78
C GLN A 550 -11.05 -19.37 39.59
N ALA A 551 -11.30 -19.98 38.45
CA ALA A 551 -10.83 -21.31 38.13
C ALA A 551 -9.29 -21.37 38.09
N GLN A 552 -8.63 -20.40 37.48
CA GLN A 552 -7.17 -20.32 37.46
C GLN A 552 -6.56 -20.08 38.83
N ALA A 553 -7.12 -19.14 39.61
CA ALA A 553 -6.68 -18.90 40.98
C ALA A 553 -6.83 -20.15 41.88
N GLY A 554 -7.86 -20.96 41.65
CA GLY A 554 -8.05 -22.23 42.34
C GLY A 554 -7.04 -23.34 41.97
N MET A 555 -6.27 -23.13 40.87
CA MET A 555 -5.18 -24.04 40.50
C MET A 555 -3.87 -23.72 41.23
N LEU A 556 -3.68 -22.47 41.65
CA LEU A 556 -2.49 -22.09 42.45
C LEU A 556 -2.62 -22.59 43.91
N PRO A 557 -1.51 -22.85 44.60
CA PRO A 557 -1.54 -23.22 46.01
C PRO A 557 -2.28 -22.19 46.88
N ALA A 558 -3.26 -22.62 47.62
CA ALA A 558 -4.06 -21.72 48.48
C ALA A 558 -3.25 -21.16 49.66
N ALA A 559 -2.27 -21.88 50.12
CA ALA A 559 -1.32 -21.49 51.18
C ALA A 559 0.02 -22.19 50.95
N PRO A 560 1.14 -21.56 51.34
CA PRO A 560 2.44 -22.21 51.36
C PRO A 560 2.44 -23.39 52.33
N PRO A 561 3.28 -24.44 52.12
CA PRO A 561 3.45 -25.54 53.02
C PRO A 561 4.14 -25.11 54.33
N GLU A 562 3.84 -25.81 55.42
CA GLU A 562 4.59 -25.69 56.68
C GLU A 562 5.84 -26.55 56.62
N ILE A 563 7.01 -25.96 56.74
CA ILE A 563 8.31 -26.64 56.65
C ILE A 563 9.11 -26.30 57.89
N ASP A 564 9.54 -27.29 58.64
CA ASP A 564 10.31 -27.08 59.84
C ASP A 564 11.57 -26.26 59.62
N GLY A 565 11.73 -25.18 60.39
CA GLY A 565 12.86 -24.27 60.25
C GLY A 565 12.82 -23.28 59.10
N PHE A 566 11.71 -23.23 58.33
CA PHE A 566 11.52 -22.33 57.21
C PHE A 566 10.12 -21.72 57.18
N THR A 567 10.03 -20.51 56.71
CA THR A 567 8.75 -19.84 56.45
C THR A 567 8.64 -19.44 55.00
N LEU A 568 7.45 -19.60 54.43
CA LEU A 568 7.16 -19.24 53.02
C LEU A 568 6.01 -18.26 52.93
N ALA A 569 6.08 -17.38 51.98
CA ALA A 569 4.99 -16.51 51.56
C ALA A 569 4.96 -16.42 50.01
N ALA A 570 3.76 -16.33 49.43
CA ALA A 570 3.60 -16.26 47.99
C ALA A 570 2.46 -15.32 47.62
N ALA A 571 2.60 -14.63 46.50
CA ALA A 571 1.57 -13.83 45.84
C ALA A 571 1.68 -13.95 44.33
N CYS A 572 0.53 -14.01 43.65
CA CYS A 572 0.43 -13.95 42.20
C CYS A 572 -0.71 -13.00 41.86
N ILE A 573 -0.39 -11.90 41.20
CA ILE A 573 -1.30 -10.81 40.85
C ILE A 573 -1.33 -10.67 39.33
N PRO A 574 -2.38 -11.18 38.63
CA PRO A 574 -2.47 -11.08 37.20
C PRO A 574 -2.72 -9.63 36.77
N ALA A 575 -2.04 -9.19 35.73
CA ALA A 575 -2.22 -7.86 35.12
C ALA A 575 -3.54 -7.75 34.34
N ARG A 576 -4.10 -8.87 33.94
CA ARG A 576 -5.38 -8.98 33.20
C ARG A 576 -6.34 -9.90 33.96
N GLU A 577 -7.44 -10.25 33.29
CA GLU A 577 -8.44 -11.16 33.85
C GLU A 577 -7.88 -12.55 34.20
N VAL A 578 -6.93 -13.03 33.36
CA VAL A 578 -6.18 -14.29 33.57
C VAL A 578 -4.71 -14.05 33.23
N GLY A 579 -3.80 -14.71 33.92
CA GLY A 579 -2.34 -14.54 33.84
C GLY A 579 -1.60 -15.75 33.23
N GLY A 580 -0.37 -15.48 32.76
CA GLY A 580 0.59 -16.49 32.32
C GLY A 580 1.45 -17.05 33.44
N ASP A 581 1.57 -16.31 34.52
CA ASP A 581 2.40 -16.66 35.67
C ASP A 581 1.86 -17.82 36.50
N LEU A 582 2.76 -18.60 37.08
CA LEU A 582 2.44 -19.60 38.06
C LEU A 582 3.51 -19.67 39.14
N PHE A 583 3.10 -20.06 40.32
CA PHE A 583 3.98 -20.59 41.34
C PHE A 583 3.43 -21.92 41.89
N ASP A 584 4.32 -22.77 42.40
CA ASP A 584 3.92 -24.05 42.97
C ASP A 584 4.89 -24.53 44.07
N PHE A 585 4.36 -25.37 44.93
CA PHE A 585 5.10 -26.06 45.98
C PHE A 585 4.87 -27.56 45.81
N LEU A 586 5.93 -28.32 45.59
CA LEU A 586 5.86 -29.73 45.27
C LEU A 586 6.64 -30.53 46.32
N GLU A 587 5.94 -31.43 47.04
CA GLU A 587 6.56 -32.28 48.04
C GLU A 587 7.32 -33.44 47.36
N PHE A 588 8.56 -33.63 47.79
CA PHE A 588 9.43 -34.72 47.37
C PHE A 588 9.68 -35.69 48.51
N PRO A 589 10.12 -36.94 48.23
CA PRO A 589 10.54 -37.88 49.27
C PRO A 589 11.56 -37.27 50.23
N GLU A 590 11.58 -37.79 51.45
CA GLU A 590 12.48 -37.33 52.53
C GLU A 590 12.20 -35.92 53.07
N GLY A 591 10.96 -35.42 52.85
CA GLY A 591 10.54 -34.12 53.36
C GLY A 591 11.16 -32.92 52.60
N ARG A 592 11.66 -33.17 51.39
CA ARG A 592 12.19 -32.09 50.49
C ARG A 592 11.05 -31.39 49.76
N TRP A 593 11.26 -30.13 49.45
CA TRP A 593 10.23 -29.29 48.80
C TRP A 593 10.75 -28.60 47.56
N GLY A 594 10.09 -28.83 46.43
CA GLY A 594 10.28 -28.07 45.20
C GLY A 594 9.49 -26.76 45.26
N ILE A 595 10.17 -25.65 45.06
CA ILE A 595 9.58 -24.29 44.97
C ILE A 595 9.79 -23.80 43.55
N CYS A 596 8.72 -23.41 42.86
CA CYS A 596 8.88 -22.85 41.54
C CYS A 596 8.10 -21.55 41.34
N VAL A 597 8.67 -20.68 40.54
CA VAL A 597 8.01 -19.55 39.89
C VAL A 597 8.27 -19.66 38.41
N ALA A 598 7.24 -19.52 37.58
CA ALA A 598 7.37 -19.62 36.13
C ALA A 598 6.43 -18.63 35.46
N ASP A 599 6.84 -18.19 34.26
CA ASP A 599 6.09 -17.29 33.40
C ASP A 599 6.03 -17.84 31.96
N VAL A 600 4.85 -17.76 31.37
CA VAL A 600 4.55 -18.21 29.99
C VAL A 600 4.69 -17.05 29.05
N SER A 601 5.54 -17.19 28.04
CA SER A 601 5.70 -16.19 26.99
C SER A 601 4.37 -15.83 26.32
N GLY A 602 4.01 -14.53 26.34
CA GLY A 602 2.74 -14.00 25.86
C GLY A 602 1.77 -13.63 27.00
N LYS A 603 0.59 -13.11 26.67
CA LYS A 603 -0.34 -12.55 27.66
C LYS A 603 -1.79 -13.01 27.42
N GLY A 604 -2.59 -13.02 28.50
CA GLY A 604 -4.02 -13.30 28.48
C GLY A 604 -4.36 -14.78 28.29
N VAL A 605 -5.50 -15.10 27.68
CA VAL A 605 -6.06 -16.46 27.64
C VAL A 605 -5.10 -17.53 27.06
N PRO A 606 -4.33 -17.28 25.98
CA PRO A 606 -3.37 -18.28 25.51
C PRO A 606 -2.29 -18.60 26.53
N ALA A 607 -1.72 -17.59 27.19
CA ALA A 607 -0.71 -17.79 28.22
C ALA A 607 -1.29 -18.53 29.45
N ALA A 608 -2.50 -18.17 29.87
CA ALA A 608 -3.21 -18.85 30.97
C ALA A 608 -3.44 -20.34 30.71
N LEU A 609 -3.75 -20.73 29.44
CA LEU A 609 -3.90 -22.14 29.05
C LEU A 609 -2.57 -22.89 29.09
N TYR A 610 -1.48 -22.27 28.67
CA TYR A 610 -0.14 -22.86 28.76
C TYR A 610 0.36 -22.95 30.20
N MET A 611 0.03 -21.96 31.03
CA MET A 611 0.29 -22.00 32.49
C MET A 611 -0.39 -23.23 33.10
N THR A 612 -1.69 -23.43 32.85
CA THR A 612 -2.45 -24.59 33.31
C THR A 612 -1.84 -25.91 32.85
N LEU A 613 -1.43 -25.97 31.57
CA LEU A 613 -0.78 -27.12 30.98
C LEU A 613 0.56 -27.41 31.69
N THR A 614 1.39 -26.38 31.91
CA THR A 614 2.69 -26.49 32.58
C THR A 614 2.52 -27.00 34.01
N LYS A 615 1.56 -26.44 34.73
CA LYS A 615 1.25 -26.90 36.11
C LYS A 615 0.80 -28.38 36.12
N GLY A 616 -0.06 -28.79 35.18
CA GLY A 616 -0.47 -30.18 35.04
C GLY A 616 0.70 -31.12 34.75
N MET A 617 1.65 -30.70 33.91
CA MET A 617 2.88 -31.46 33.62
C MET A 617 3.78 -31.56 34.86
N LEU A 618 4.00 -30.48 35.60
CA LEU A 618 4.78 -30.50 36.84
C LEU A 618 4.19 -31.48 37.85
N ALA A 619 2.88 -31.44 38.08
CA ALA A 619 2.18 -32.36 38.98
C ALA A 619 2.26 -33.82 38.51
N ALA A 620 2.17 -34.09 37.21
CA ALA A 620 2.25 -35.45 36.66
C ALA A 620 3.67 -36.03 36.79
N GLU A 621 4.70 -35.22 36.54
CA GLU A 621 6.10 -35.68 36.56
C GLU A 621 6.69 -35.76 37.95
N GLN A 622 6.12 -35.07 38.96
CA GLN A 622 6.60 -35.04 40.36
C GLN A 622 6.79 -36.45 40.96
N GLY A 623 5.84 -37.34 40.71
CA GLY A 623 5.89 -38.70 41.27
C GLY A 623 6.77 -39.68 40.49
N MET A 624 7.20 -39.32 39.27
CA MET A 624 7.95 -40.18 38.36
C MET A 624 9.43 -39.76 38.22
N ALA A 625 9.75 -38.51 38.50
CA ALA A 625 11.10 -38.00 38.31
C ALA A 625 12.04 -38.43 39.45
N SER A 626 13.26 -38.83 39.08
CA SER A 626 14.29 -39.25 40.04
C SER A 626 14.87 -38.08 40.84
N ASP A 627 14.89 -36.89 40.21
CA ASP A 627 15.44 -35.67 40.79
C ASP A 627 14.87 -34.43 40.06
N SER A 628 15.18 -33.22 40.54
CA SER A 628 14.71 -31.96 39.97
C SER A 628 15.13 -31.77 38.50
N ALA A 629 16.35 -32.16 38.13
CA ALA A 629 16.81 -32.00 36.76
C ALA A 629 16.02 -32.90 35.80
N ALA A 630 15.71 -34.14 36.25
CA ALA A 630 14.88 -35.07 35.48
C ALA A 630 13.44 -34.52 35.31
N LEU A 631 12.84 -33.97 36.39
CA LEU A 631 11.52 -33.34 36.33
C LEU A 631 11.48 -32.18 35.34
N ILE A 632 12.42 -31.22 35.46
CA ILE A 632 12.48 -30.05 34.58
C ILE A 632 12.68 -30.46 33.11
N ARG A 633 13.51 -31.48 32.84
CA ARG A 633 13.75 -32.02 31.51
C ARG A 633 12.49 -32.70 30.94
N ALA A 634 11.77 -33.46 31.73
CA ALA A 634 10.54 -34.12 31.32
C ALA A 634 9.47 -33.08 30.92
N VAL A 635 9.28 -32.06 31.75
CA VAL A 635 8.38 -30.94 31.43
C VAL A 635 8.82 -30.18 30.18
N ASN A 636 10.12 -29.90 30.00
CA ASN A 636 10.64 -29.32 28.78
C ASN A 636 10.32 -30.15 27.54
N GLN A 637 10.51 -31.47 27.62
CA GLN A 637 10.24 -32.37 26.49
C GLN A 637 8.76 -32.38 26.12
N GLN A 638 7.87 -32.42 27.08
CA GLN A 638 6.43 -32.38 26.85
C GLN A 638 6.00 -31.04 26.25
N LEU A 639 6.47 -29.91 26.77
CA LEU A 639 6.20 -28.58 26.23
C LEU A 639 6.76 -28.43 24.82
N HIS A 640 7.96 -28.96 24.56
CA HIS A 640 8.56 -28.91 23.21
C HIS A 640 7.78 -29.74 22.19
N GLN A 641 7.17 -30.86 22.61
CA GLN A 641 6.31 -31.67 21.76
C GLN A 641 4.92 -31.07 21.54
N ALA A 642 4.32 -30.47 22.60
CA ALA A 642 3.00 -29.86 22.56
C ALA A 642 2.99 -28.50 21.86
N GLY A 643 4.10 -27.74 21.91
CA GLY A 643 4.20 -26.39 21.43
C GLY A 643 4.41 -26.29 19.90
N LYS A 644 3.68 -25.39 19.22
CA LYS A 644 4.06 -24.86 17.91
C LYS A 644 5.18 -23.84 18.12
N ARG A 645 6.44 -24.24 18.16
CA ARG A 645 7.72 -23.48 18.15
C ARG A 645 7.75 -21.98 18.59
N ARG A 646 6.65 -21.42 19.14
CA ARG A 646 6.48 -20.00 19.45
C ARG A 646 6.13 -19.70 20.92
N THR A 647 5.69 -20.69 21.71
CA THR A 647 5.36 -20.50 23.12
C THR A 647 6.34 -21.28 23.97
N PHE A 648 6.97 -20.63 24.90
CA PHE A 648 7.91 -21.21 25.84
C PHE A 648 7.57 -20.75 27.26
N VAL A 649 8.12 -21.41 28.25
CA VAL A 649 7.90 -21.07 29.65
C VAL A 649 9.25 -20.82 30.30
N THR A 650 9.40 -19.68 30.96
CA THR A 650 10.57 -19.44 31.83
C THR A 650 10.28 -19.94 33.24
N MET A 651 11.27 -20.53 33.93
CA MET A 651 11.07 -21.10 35.26
C MET A 651 12.31 -20.95 36.13
N ALA A 652 12.12 -20.45 37.36
CA ALA A 652 13.06 -20.60 38.45
C ALA A 652 12.57 -21.73 39.36
N TRP A 653 13.45 -22.64 39.70
CA TRP A 653 13.18 -23.81 40.54
C TRP A 653 14.20 -23.95 41.63
N GLY A 654 13.74 -24.17 42.87
CA GLY A 654 14.59 -24.50 44.00
C GLY A 654 14.10 -25.77 44.71
N LEU A 655 14.97 -26.79 44.84
CA LEU A 655 14.69 -27.94 45.68
C LEU A 655 15.27 -27.69 47.06
N LEU A 656 14.42 -27.39 48.03
CA LEU A 656 14.78 -27.22 49.44
C LEU A 656 14.92 -28.60 50.13
N ASP A 657 16.05 -28.80 50.77
CA ASP A 657 16.27 -29.89 51.73
C ASP A 657 16.34 -29.28 53.15
N PRO A 658 15.30 -29.41 53.97
CA PRO A 658 15.26 -28.83 55.29
C PRO A 658 16.32 -29.46 56.26
N ALA A 659 16.64 -30.76 56.05
CA ALA A 659 17.58 -31.47 56.91
C ALA A 659 19.01 -30.93 56.79
N THR A 660 19.42 -30.58 55.58
CA THR A 660 20.75 -30.00 55.28
C THR A 660 20.74 -28.48 55.17
N ARG A 661 19.57 -27.84 55.32
CA ARG A 661 19.35 -26.41 55.14
C ARG A 661 19.91 -25.92 53.80
N SER A 662 19.75 -26.68 52.73
CA SER A 662 20.29 -26.35 51.43
C SER A 662 19.21 -26.31 50.35
N VAL A 663 19.46 -25.53 49.30
CA VAL A 663 18.58 -25.43 48.12
C VAL A 663 19.40 -25.69 46.88
N ASP A 664 18.96 -26.64 46.08
CA ASP A 664 19.49 -26.85 44.71
C ASP A 664 18.67 -26.01 43.72
N MET A 665 19.30 -24.94 43.23
CA MET A 665 18.69 -23.96 42.34
C MET A 665 18.92 -24.33 40.88
N PHE A 666 17.83 -24.23 40.06
CA PHE A 666 17.84 -24.33 38.62
C PHE A 666 17.12 -23.15 38.02
N ARG A 667 17.56 -22.72 36.85
CA ARG A 667 16.93 -21.62 36.10
C ARG A 667 16.72 -21.98 34.63
N ALA A 668 15.48 -22.09 34.21
CA ALA A 668 15.10 -22.32 32.81
C ALA A 668 14.73 -20.98 32.15
N GLY A 669 15.73 -20.12 31.88
CA GLY A 669 15.53 -18.85 31.20
C GLY A 669 14.74 -17.78 31.95
N HIS A 670 14.49 -17.96 33.24
CA HIS A 670 13.72 -17.06 34.10
C HIS A 670 14.59 -15.97 34.73
N ASN A 671 13.98 -15.02 35.45
CA ASN A 671 14.68 -14.04 36.27
C ASN A 671 15.58 -14.71 37.30
N PRO A 672 16.69 -14.09 37.69
CA PRO A 672 17.54 -14.64 38.75
C PRO A 672 16.83 -14.59 40.11
N VAL A 673 17.11 -15.55 40.96
CA VAL A 673 16.58 -15.56 42.33
C VAL A 673 17.48 -14.72 43.23
N LEU A 674 16.90 -13.77 43.96
CA LEU A 674 17.66 -12.95 44.90
C LEU A 674 17.86 -13.70 46.21
N TRP A 675 19.10 -13.87 46.63
CA TRP A 675 19.49 -14.45 47.90
C TRP A 675 20.00 -13.37 48.85
N TRP A 676 19.25 -13.07 49.89
CA TRP A 676 19.70 -12.26 51.02
C TRP A 676 20.45 -13.13 52.01
N ARG A 677 21.68 -12.75 52.39
CA ARG A 677 22.55 -13.39 53.33
C ARG A 677 22.58 -12.60 54.65
N ALA A 678 21.97 -13.13 55.70
CA ALA A 678 21.87 -12.46 57.01
C ALA A 678 23.23 -12.28 57.66
N SER A 679 24.16 -13.22 57.45
CA SER A 679 25.51 -13.21 58.04
C SER A 679 26.39 -12.08 57.54
N THR A 680 26.29 -11.72 56.27
CA THR A 680 27.05 -10.68 55.60
C THR A 680 26.26 -9.40 55.38
N GLN A 681 24.94 -9.43 55.59
CA GLN A 681 23.99 -8.34 55.36
C GLN A 681 24.09 -7.81 53.91
N ASP A 682 24.23 -8.73 52.97
CA ASP A 682 24.27 -8.43 51.52
C ASP A 682 23.35 -9.37 50.76
N SER A 683 23.10 -9.03 49.50
CA SER A 683 22.30 -9.85 48.58
C SER A 683 23.05 -10.22 47.33
N VAL A 684 22.78 -11.42 46.79
CA VAL A 684 23.40 -11.98 45.59
C VAL A 684 22.34 -12.58 44.69
N TYR A 685 22.43 -12.32 43.40
CA TYR A 685 21.57 -12.97 42.38
C TYR A 685 22.13 -14.36 42.02
N LEU A 686 21.30 -15.38 42.19
CA LEU A 686 21.59 -16.75 41.77
C LEU A 686 21.19 -16.92 40.32
N GLN A 687 22.17 -17.15 39.45
CA GLN A 687 21.97 -17.20 37.97
C GLN A 687 22.54 -18.47 37.34
N PRO A 688 22.15 -19.69 37.76
CA PRO A 688 22.58 -20.90 37.04
C PRO A 688 22.11 -20.85 35.60
N LYS A 689 22.92 -21.36 34.64
CA LYS A 689 22.57 -21.35 33.24
C LYS A 689 21.40 -22.28 32.94
N GLY A 690 20.58 -21.91 31.98
CA GLY A 690 19.45 -22.72 31.50
C GLY A 690 18.66 -22.01 30.43
N LEU A 691 18.02 -22.80 29.57
CA LEU A 691 17.14 -22.33 28.51
C LEU A 691 15.68 -22.37 28.96
N GLY A 692 14.82 -21.50 28.42
CA GLY A 692 13.38 -21.58 28.65
C GLY A 692 12.81 -22.94 28.20
N LEU A 693 11.82 -23.43 28.98
CA LEU A 693 11.14 -24.70 28.71
C LEU A 693 10.40 -24.65 27.39
N GLY A 694 10.53 -25.70 26.57
CA GLY A 694 9.91 -25.80 25.24
C GLY A 694 10.73 -25.19 24.09
N LEU A 695 11.77 -24.36 24.39
CA LEU A 695 12.60 -23.74 23.36
C LEU A 695 13.50 -24.72 22.61
N ALA A 696 14.00 -25.74 23.28
CA ALA A 696 14.93 -26.69 22.71
C ALA A 696 14.58 -28.14 23.06
N GLY A 697 14.95 -29.05 22.16
CA GLY A 697 14.82 -30.49 22.44
C GLY A 697 15.73 -30.93 23.58
N ASP A 698 15.37 -32.04 24.26
CA ASP A 698 15.99 -32.51 25.50
C ASP A 698 17.52 -32.53 25.48
N ARG A 699 18.15 -32.97 24.39
CA ARG A 699 19.63 -33.06 24.29
C ARG A 699 20.32 -31.68 24.45
N VAL A 700 19.73 -30.63 23.89
CA VAL A 700 20.28 -29.26 23.96
C VAL A 700 19.93 -28.66 25.32
N PHE A 701 18.70 -28.84 25.75
CA PHE A 701 18.21 -28.34 27.01
C PHE A 701 19.01 -28.92 28.20
N ALA A 702 19.20 -30.23 28.25
CA ALA A 702 19.97 -30.92 29.33
C ALA A 702 21.42 -30.44 29.44
N ARG A 703 22.06 -30.05 28.32
CA ARG A 703 23.44 -29.52 28.35
C ARG A 703 23.51 -28.08 28.87
N ALA A 704 22.43 -27.33 28.71
CA ALA A 704 22.36 -25.94 29.14
C ALA A 704 21.87 -25.79 30.59
N LEU A 705 21.22 -26.80 31.16
CA LEU A 705 20.65 -26.74 32.48
C LEU A 705 21.73 -27.01 33.52
N GLU A 706 22.08 -25.99 34.31
CA GLU A 706 23.05 -26.07 35.41
C GLU A 706 22.32 -26.01 36.74
N ALA A 707 22.83 -26.73 37.73
CA ALA A 707 22.41 -26.66 39.14
C ALA A 707 23.38 -25.77 39.92
N GLN A 708 22.86 -24.96 40.83
CA GLN A 708 23.65 -24.19 41.80
C GLN A 708 23.15 -24.46 43.20
N ARG A 709 23.97 -25.10 44.03
CA ARG A 709 23.63 -25.39 45.43
C ARG A 709 24.00 -24.21 46.30
N VAL A 710 23.07 -23.84 47.22
CA VAL A 710 23.28 -22.84 48.24
C VAL A 710 22.89 -23.41 49.61
N GLU A 711 23.67 -23.07 50.61
CA GLU A 711 23.38 -23.41 52.01
C GLU A 711 22.81 -22.19 52.71
N LEU A 712 21.65 -22.34 53.34
CA LEU A 712 20.92 -21.24 53.97
C LEU A 712 21.25 -21.16 55.48
N GLY A 713 21.82 -20.02 55.88
CA GLY A 713 21.99 -19.64 57.25
C GLY A 713 20.67 -19.18 57.90
N GLU A 714 20.66 -19.13 59.23
CA GLU A 714 19.52 -18.57 59.94
C GLU A 714 19.30 -17.09 59.60
N GLY A 715 18.08 -16.73 59.21
CA GLY A 715 17.73 -15.39 58.76
C GLY A 715 18.00 -15.10 57.29
N ASP A 716 18.54 -16.04 56.52
CA ASP A 716 18.67 -15.91 55.07
C ASP A 716 17.30 -15.95 54.38
N ALA A 717 17.18 -15.28 53.24
CA ALA A 717 15.96 -15.31 52.45
C ALA A 717 16.25 -15.51 50.94
N LEU A 718 15.42 -16.33 50.29
CA LEU A 718 15.39 -16.43 48.85
C LEU A 718 14.11 -15.79 48.31
N VAL A 719 14.25 -14.90 47.32
CA VAL A 719 13.15 -14.20 46.67
C VAL A 719 13.09 -14.63 45.20
N PHE A 720 12.06 -15.40 44.88
CA PHE A 720 11.71 -15.79 43.48
C PHE A 720 10.68 -14.80 42.98
N TYR A 721 10.83 -14.30 41.77
CA TYR A 721 9.94 -13.30 41.19
C TYR A 721 9.85 -13.40 39.66
N SER A 722 8.70 -13.04 39.11
CA SER A 722 8.54 -12.86 37.66
C SER A 722 8.97 -11.46 37.23
N ASP A 723 9.16 -11.26 35.91
CA ASP A 723 9.60 -9.99 35.33
C ASP A 723 8.61 -8.83 35.58
N GLY A 724 7.31 -9.13 35.76
CA GLY A 724 6.32 -8.11 36.08
C GLY A 724 6.61 -7.34 37.37
N LEU A 725 7.48 -7.85 38.28
CA LEU A 725 7.96 -7.11 39.42
C LEU A 725 9.02 -6.08 39.02
N THR A 726 10.07 -6.49 38.31
CA THR A 726 11.19 -5.61 37.94
C THR A 726 10.86 -4.72 36.76
N GLU A 727 9.94 -5.12 35.89
CA GLU A 727 9.43 -4.34 34.78
C GLU A 727 8.21 -3.46 35.12
N ALA A 728 7.78 -3.42 36.39
CA ALA A 728 6.77 -2.49 36.83
C ALA A 728 7.19 -1.05 36.50
N MET A 729 6.30 -0.28 35.89
CA MET A 729 6.59 1.07 35.39
C MET A 729 5.88 2.13 36.21
N ASN A 730 6.56 3.26 36.41
CA ASN A 730 5.95 4.49 36.92
C ASN A 730 5.39 5.35 35.76
N PRO A 731 4.66 6.45 36.04
CA PRO A 731 4.14 7.36 34.97
C PRO A 731 5.21 8.00 34.10
N ALA A 732 6.47 8.01 34.51
CA ALA A 732 7.61 8.49 33.74
C ALA A 732 8.19 7.39 32.83
N LEU A 733 7.62 6.18 32.82
CA LEU A 733 8.09 5.00 32.08
C LEU A 733 9.47 4.49 32.57
N GLU A 734 9.83 4.73 33.81
CA GLU A 734 11.00 4.13 34.43
C GLU A 734 10.62 2.77 34.99
N LEU A 735 11.53 1.80 34.90
CA LEU A 735 11.36 0.46 35.45
C LEU A 735 11.69 0.43 36.94
N PHE A 736 11.02 -0.43 37.69
CA PHE A 736 11.34 -0.69 39.11
C PHE A 736 12.78 -1.20 39.29
N GLY A 737 13.16 -2.20 38.50
CA GLY A 737 14.51 -2.71 38.40
C GLY A 737 14.97 -3.62 39.53
N GLU A 738 16.10 -4.29 39.32
CA GLU A 738 16.70 -5.23 40.27
C GLU A 738 17.36 -4.51 41.44
N ASP A 739 17.93 -3.32 41.24
CA ASP A 739 18.60 -2.54 42.29
C ASP A 739 17.62 -2.14 43.40
N ARG A 740 16.42 -1.66 43.06
CA ARG A 740 15.38 -1.32 44.04
C ARG A 740 14.88 -2.55 44.79
N LEU A 741 14.76 -3.69 44.09
CA LEU A 741 14.39 -4.95 44.76
C LEU A 741 15.43 -5.30 45.84
N GLN A 742 16.73 -5.16 45.54
CA GLN A 742 17.79 -5.39 46.53
C GLN A 742 17.67 -4.42 47.72
N GLU A 743 17.43 -3.13 47.45
CA GLU A 743 17.26 -2.11 48.50
C GLU A 743 16.09 -2.45 49.43
N VAL A 744 14.93 -2.81 48.86
CA VAL A 744 13.75 -3.18 49.66
C VAL A 744 14.01 -4.42 50.50
N VAL A 745 14.61 -5.45 49.90
CA VAL A 745 14.95 -6.70 50.64
C VAL A 745 15.94 -6.42 51.78
N ALA A 746 16.94 -5.55 51.57
CA ALA A 746 17.89 -5.19 52.63
C ALA A 746 17.20 -4.45 53.80
N VAL A 747 16.25 -3.56 53.50
CA VAL A 747 15.51 -2.82 54.55
C VAL A 747 14.57 -3.74 55.31
N ALA A 748 13.82 -4.61 54.60
CA ALA A 748 12.85 -5.54 55.21
C ALA A 748 13.45 -6.88 55.64
N ALA A 749 14.77 -7.02 55.61
CA ALA A 749 15.47 -8.28 55.85
C ALA A 749 15.20 -8.94 57.23
N LYS A 750 14.71 -8.20 58.20
CA LYS A 750 14.37 -8.72 59.54
C LYS A 750 12.92 -9.16 59.68
N GLU A 751 12.09 -8.89 58.71
CA GLU A 751 10.67 -9.22 58.77
C GLU A 751 10.44 -10.71 58.50
N SER A 752 9.25 -11.22 58.84
CA SER A 752 8.85 -12.57 58.45
C SER A 752 8.77 -12.71 56.92
N ALA A 753 8.70 -13.93 56.36
CA ALA A 753 8.52 -14.13 54.96
C ALA A 753 7.30 -13.36 54.40
N ALA A 754 6.19 -13.34 55.12
CA ALA A 754 4.99 -12.58 54.78
C ALA A 754 5.20 -11.05 54.87
N GLY A 755 5.94 -10.58 55.89
CA GLY A 755 6.30 -9.17 56.03
C GLY A 755 7.18 -8.69 54.87
N LEU A 756 8.24 -9.44 54.55
CA LEU A 756 9.14 -9.14 53.45
C LEU A 756 8.38 -9.12 52.12
N LEU A 757 7.52 -10.10 51.85
CA LEU A 757 6.67 -10.13 50.67
C LEU A 757 5.80 -8.88 50.58
N GLN A 758 5.13 -8.50 51.70
CA GLN A 758 4.25 -7.32 51.71
C GLN A 758 5.05 -6.01 51.49
N SER A 759 6.23 -5.89 52.11
CA SER A 759 7.11 -4.74 51.93
C SER A 759 7.55 -4.57 50.46
N ILE A 760 7.84 -5.66 49.78
CA ILE A 760 8.15 -5.63 48.34
C ILE A 760 6.93 -5.18 47.54
N LEU A 761 5.75 -5.74 47.77
CA LEU A 761 4.52 -5.37 47.06
C LEU A 761 4.13 -3.90 47.30
N ASP A 762 4.22 -3.42 48.54
CA ASP A 762 3.90 -2.03 48.90
C ASP A 762 4.85 -1.05 48.20
N GLU A 763 6.13 -1.39 48.05
CA GLU A 763 7.08 -0.53 47.35
C GLU A 763 6.85 -0.51 45.85
N VAL A 764 6.52 -1.65 45.24
CA VAL A 764 6.15 -1.73 43.83
C VAL A 764 4.90 -0.88 43.57
N GLU A 765 3.85 -0.98 44.39
CA GLU A 765 2.64 -0.16 44.23
C GLU A 765 2.93 1.34 44.45
N ARG A 766 3.78 1.69 45.39
CA ARG A 766 4.21 3.08 45.62
C ARG A 766 4.96 3.63 44.41
N PHE A 767 5.85 2.81 43.84
CA PHE A 767 6.62 3.18 42.64
C PHE A 767 5.74 3.35 41.43
N LYS A 768 4.76 2.47 41.22
CA LYS A 768 3.79 2.56 40.13
C LYS A 768 2.95 3.85 40.15
N ALA A 769 2.75 4.42 41.34
CA ALA A 769 2.00 5.68 41.51
C ALA A 769 0.67 5.73 40.73
N GLY A 770 -0.06 4.61 40.69
CA GLY A 770 -1.34 4.46 39.97
C GLY A 770 -1.25 4.14 38.49
N ALA A 771 -0.07 3.84 37.95
CA ALA A 771 0.05 3.30 36.60
C ALA A 771 -0.54 1.88 36.50
N ASP A 772 -1.16 1.57 35.35
CA ASP A 772 -1.73 0.25 35.11
C ASP A 772 -0.63 -0.84 35.13
N PRO A 773 -0.91 -2.05 35.64
CA PRO A 773 0.04 -3.15 35.63
C PRO A 773 0.36 -3.53 34.15
N HIS A 774 1.65 -3.68 33.87
CA HIS A 774 2.15 -4.01 32.56
C HIS A 774 2.18 -5.52 32.34
N ASP A 775 2.58 -6.29 33.33
CA ASP A 775 2.66 -7.76 33.31
C ASP A 775 2.18 -8.38 34.61
N ASP A 776 1.98 -9.71 34.59
CA ASP A 776 1.62 -10.50 35.74
C ASP A 776 2.77 -10.42 36.77
N LEU A 777 2.43 -10.23 38.06
CA LEU A 777 3.42 -10.13 39.15
C LEU A 777 3.30 -11.35 40.02
N THR A 778 4.34 -12.16 40.01
CA THR A 778 4.44 -13.33 40.91
C THR A 778 5.68 -13.21 41.81
N LEU A 779 5.49 -13.48 43.09
CA LEU A 779 6.52 -13.35 44.11
C LEU A 779 6.39 -14.49 45.09
N VAL A 780 7.49 -15.20 45.35
CA VAL A 780 7.61 -16.20 46.43
C VAL A 780 8.83 -15.91 47.26
N VAL A 781 8.64 -15.82 48.56
CA VAL A 781 9.69 -15.60 49.56
C VAL A 781 9.84 -16.85 50.41
N LEU A 782 11.03 -17.45 50.42
CA LEU A 782 11.46 -18.48 51.35
C LEU A 782 12.41 -17.86 52.38
N ARG A 783 12.17 -18.05 53.64
CA ARG A 783 13.03 -17.58 54.71
C ARG A 783 13.45 -18.73 55.62
N ALA A 784 14.76 -18.77 55.93
CA ALA A 784 15.41 -19.76 56.75
C ALA A 784 15.52 -19.34 58.23
#